data_d63b57bf4268bffe6bb9cfca799306e7
#
_entry.id   d63b57bf4268bffe6bb9cfca799306e7
#
_cell.length_a   1.000
_cell.length_b   1.000
_cell.length_c   1.000
_cell.angle_alpha   90.00
_cell.angle_beta   90.00
_cell.angle_gamma   90.00
#
_symmetry.space_group_name_H-M   'P 1'
#
loop_
_entity.id
_entity.type
_entity.pdbx_description
1 polymer ?
#
loop_
_entity_poly.entity_id
_entity_poly.type
_entity_poly.pdbx_seq_one_letter_code
_entity_poly.pdbx_strand_id
1 'polypeptide(L)'
;MAEQTFQLVSNYQPTGDQPQAIARLVEGVERGDRCQTLLGVTGSGKTFTMANVIAKCNRPTLVLAHNKTLAAQLCTEFRSFFPENAVEYFVSYYDYYQPEAYIPSTDTYIEKDSAINDEIDRLRHSATAALSERRDVIIVASVSCIYSLGDPIDYRSMVISLRPGMELERDELCRRLVNLQYERNDINFIRNKFRVHGDTVDIYLAYMSDLAIRVEFFGDEIDRILEFNPVTGAKQNVVKHVAIFPASHYIVSAEKKAAAIEKIRAECDAQVKQFTAEGKLIEAQRIQQRTNYDIEMLTEVGICKGIENYSAVLSGRAPGSMPTTLLDYFPEDFLLFVDESHVTLPQVRAMYGGDYARKKTLVEYGFRLPSAFDNRPLKFEEVESKLNQMIFVSATPGEYERQNSTQVAQQVIRPTGLLDPVISVRPVEGQVTDLLGEINARIERQERVLVTTLTKKMAEDLTDYFTEQGIKVKYMHHEVDTFERMEIIKDLRLGSIDVVVGINLLREGLDLPEVSLVAILDADKEGFLRSETSLIQTIGRAARNAEGLVIMYADEITDSMDRAITETERRRAIQMAYNKEHGIVPKTIVKAIPDSIEISDKAESAKMNTRRMGKLEREAAIDRLTREMKEAAKLLEFEHAAFLRDQIDRLRRGENPTADSSAEQERKQNHAQTQRRGRKYLGKR
;
A
#
# COMPACT_ATOMS: atom_id res chain seq x y z
N MET A 1 -8.53 -16.90 -29.55
CA MET A 1 -7.59 -16.33 -28.55
C MET A 1 -6.89 -17.51 -27.91
N ALA A 2 -5.55 -17.53 -27.88
CA ALA A 2 -4.83 -18.55 -27.12
C ALA A 2 -5.31 -18.47 -25.66
N GLU A 3 -5.51 -19.61 -25.02
CA GLU A 3 -5.85 -19.66 -23.60
C GLU A 3 -4.75 -18.95 -22.82
N GLN A 4 -5.08 -17.84 -22.18
CA GLN A 4 -4.18 -17.10 -21.31
C GLN A 4 -4.06 -17.88 -19.99
N THR A 5 -3.00 -18.66 -19.86
CA THR A 5 -2.73 -19.50 -18.70
C THR A 5 -1.58 -18.94 -17.88
N PHE A 6 -1.62 -19.14 -16.56
CA PHE A 6 -0.51 -18.77 -15.69
C PHE A 6 0.70 -19.68 -15.94
N GLN A 7 1.86 -19.08 -16.21
CA GLN A 7 3.12 -19.76 -16.42
C GLN A 7 4.07 -19.48 -15.27
N LEU A 8 4.13 -20.43 -14.32
CA LEU A 8 5.03 -20.34 -13.18
C LEU A 8 6.49 -20.60 -13.61
N VAL A 9 7.34 -19.61 -13.44
CA VAL A 9 8.78 -19.69 -13.68
C VAL A 9 9.50 -19.65 -12.33
N SER A 10 10.24 -20.71 -12.00
CA SER A 10 10.99 -20.78 -10.74
C SER A 10 12.16 -21.74 -10.84
N ASN A 11 13.28 -21.39 -10.22
CA ASN A 11 14.42 -22.28 -10.00
C ASN A 11 14.19 -23.22 -8.80
N TYR A 12 13.11 -23.03 -8.03
CA TYR A 12 12.77 -23.82 -6.86
C TYR A 12 11.73 -24.88 -7.22
N GLN A 13 11.79 -26.01 -6.51
CA GLN A 13 10.77 -27.05 -6.51
C GLN A 13 10.09 -27.08 -5.15
N PRO A 14 8.78 -27.40 -5.08
CA PRO A 14 8.10 -27.55 -3.80
C PRO A 14 8.75 -28.64 -2.94
N THR A 15 9.10 -28.29 -1.70
CA THR A 15 9.77 -29.18 -0.73
C THR A 15 9.09 -29.15 0.63
N GLY A 16 9.43 -30.10 1.49
CA GLY A 16 8.83 -30.22 2.82
C GLY A 16 7.33 -30.45 2.76
N ASP A 17 6.57 -29.62 3.47
CA ASP A 17 5.10 -29.64 3.49
C ASP A 17 4.44 -29.01 2.26
N GLN A 18 5.20 -28.29 1.45
CA GLN A 18 4.64 -27.51 0.32
C GLN A 18 3.86 -28.38 -0.68
N PRO A 19 4.37 -29.54 -1.14
CA PRO A 19 3.62 -30.39 -2.08
C PRO A 19 2.24 -30.79 -1.57
N GLN A 20 2.14 -31.18 -0.29
CA GLN A 20 0.88 -31.57 0.33
C GLN A 20 -0.05 -30.37 0.54
N ALA A 21 0.49 -29.23 0.99
CA ALA A 21 -0.28 -28.01 1.18
C ALA A 21 -0.87 -27.52 -0.16
N ILE A 22 -0.06 -27.51 -1.23
CA ILE A 22 -0.51 -27.16 -2.58
C ILE A 22 -1.62 -28.09 -3.05
N ALA A 23 -1.42 -29.42 -2.94
CA ALA A 23 -2.41 -30.40 -3.37
C ALA A 23 -3.75 -30.20 -2.64
N ARG A 24 -3.72 -30.12 -1.29
CA ARG A 24 -4.92 -29.90 -0.49
C ARG A 24 -5.67 -28.62 -0.84
N LEU A 25 -4.95 -27.52 -1.00
CA LEU A 25 -5.57 -26.23 -1.34
C LEU A 25 -6.20 -26.27 -2.73
N VAL A 26 -5.53 -26.86 -3.72
CA VAL A 26 -6.08 -27.01 -5.09
C VAL A 26 -7.32 -27.90 -5.07
N GLU A 27 -7.26 -29.07 -4.43
CA GLU A 27 -8.42 -29.98 -4.27
C GLU A 27 -9.60 -29.26 -3.59
N GLY A 28 -9.34 -28.42 -2.58
CA GLY A 28 -10.38 -27.64 -1.93
C GLY A 28 -10.99 -26.59 -2.86
N VAL A 29 -10.18 -25.92 -3.70
CA VAL A 29 -10.69 -24.99 -4.72
C VAL A 29 -11.54 -25.72 -5.76
N GLU A 30 -11.09 -26.88 -6.24
CA GLU A 30 -11.82 -27.71 -7.20
C GLU A 30 -13.12 -28.28 -6.63
N ARG A 31 -13.15 -28.64 -5.34
CA ARG A 31 -14.35 -29.08 -4.62
C ARG A 31 -15.36 -27.96 -4.39
N GLY A 32 -14.93 -26.70 -4.51
CA GLY A 32 -15.79 -25.52 -4.26
C GLY A 32 -15.79 -25.05 -2.80
N ASP A 33 -14.76 -25.40 -2.00
CA ASP A 33 -14.64 -24.94 -0.62
C ASP A 33 -14.59 -23.39 -0.59
N ARG A 34 -15.48 -22.78 0.19
CA ARG A 34 -15.57 -21.34 0.26
C ARG A 34 -14.34 -20.71 0.95
N CYS A 35 -13.91 -21.31 2.04
CA CYS A 35 -12.78 -20.82 2.85
C CYS A 35 -11.84 -21.96 3.20
N GLN A 36 -10.55 -21.70 3.05
CA GLN A 36 -9.48 -22.61 3.44
C GLN A 36 -8.38 -21.81 4.13
N THR A 37 -7.58 -22.46 4.99
CA THR A 37 -6.44 -21.82 5.65
C THR A 37 -5.14 -22.50 5.27
N LEU A 38 -4.15 -21.73 4.82
CA LEU A 38 -2.73 -22.09 4.78
C LEU A 38 -2.07 -21.62 6.08
N LEU A 39 -1.87 -22.52 7.02
CA LEU A 39 -1.10 -22.25 8.23
C LEU A 39 0.37 -22.43 7.90
N GLY A 40 1.06 -21.34 7.56
CA GLY A 40 2.45 -21.35 7.15
C GLY A 40 3.34 -20.55 8.07
N VAL A 41 4.35 -21.18 8.68
CA VAL A 41 5.31 -20.50 9.54
C VAL A 41 6.15 -19.50 8.75
N THR A 42 6.76 -18.54 9.43
CA THR A 42 7.68 -17.59 8.81
C THR A 42 8.87 -18.32 8.18
N GLY A 43 9.17 -18.02 6.91
CA GLY A 43 10.26 -18.65 6.18
C GLY A 43 9.95 -20.02 5.57
N SER A 44 8.71 -20.52 5.65
CA SER A 44 8.31 -21.78 5.00
C SER A 44 8.06 -21.66 3.48
N GLY A 45 8.09 -20.47 2.91
CA GLY A 45 7.83 -20.23 1.48
C GLY A 45 6.35 -20.14 1.13
N LYS A 46 5.53 -19.47 1.96
CA LYS A 46 4.10 -19.26 1.74
C LYS A 46 3.80 -18.65 0.36
N THR A 47 4.55 -17.62 -0.06
CA THR A 47 4.36 -16.97 -1.36
C THR A 47 4.55 -17.94 -2.52
N PHE A 48 5.56 -18.83 -2.44
CA PHE A 48 5.79 -19.84 -3.46
C PHE A 48 4.66 -20.89 -3.49
N THR A 49 4.10 -21.26 -2.33
CA THR A 49 2.92 -22.12 -2.26
C THR A 49 1.71 -21.44 -2.90
N MET A 50 1.45 -20.16 -2.60
CA MET A 50 0.39 -19.38 -3.27
C MET A 50 0.58 -19.37 -4.78
N ALA A 51 1.79 -19.09 -5.27
CA ALA A 51 2.10 -19.07 -6.70
C ALA A 51 1.80 -20.42 -7.38
N ASN A 52 2.15 -21.54 -6.74
CA ASN A 52 1.83 -22.88 -7.24
C ASN A 52 0.33 -23.15 -7.29
N VAL A 53 -0.43 -22.71 -6.29
CA VAL A 53 -1.89 -22.85 -6.27
C VAL A 53 -2.52 -22.01 -7.40
N ILE A 54 -2.09 -20.75 -7.56
CA ILE A 54 -2.54 -19.87 -8.64
C ILE A 54 -2.32 -20.51 -10.01
N ALA A 55 -1.09 -21.01 -10.27
CA ALA A 55 -0.75 -21.63 -11.53
C ALA A 55 -1.61 -22.87 -11.84
N LYS A 56 -1.91 -23.69 -10.81
CA LYS A 56 -2.71 -24.91 -10.98
C LYS A 56 -4.20 -24.61 -11.14
N CYS A 57 -4.74 -23.67 -10.36
CA CYS A 57 -6.15 -23.29 -10.44
C CYS A 57 -6.47 -22.47 -11.70
N ASN A 58 -5.50 -21.75 -12.25
CA ASN A 58 -5.60 -20.94 -13.47
C ASN A 58 -6.79 -19.95 -13.45
N ARG A 59 -6.99 -19.25 -12.34
CA ARG A 59 -8.06 -18.27 -12.16
C ARG A 59 -7.50 -16.87 -11.85
N PRO A 60 -8.16 -15.79 -12.31
CA PRO A 60 -7.82 -14.44 -11.86
C PRO A 60 -7.74 -14.38 -10.35
N THR A 61 -6.71 -13.75 -9.83
CA THR A 61 -6.41 -13.83 -8.39
C THR A 61 -6.23 -12.45 -7.79
N LEU A 62 -6.85 -12.24 -6.64
CA LEU A 62 -6.60 -11.09 -5.75
C LEU A 62 -5.79 -11.57 -4.53
N VAL A 63 -4.68 -10.89 -4.25
CA VAL A 63 -3.89 -11.10 -3.04
C VAL A 63 -4.03 -9.85 -2.17
N LEU A 64 -4.67 -9.99 -1.01
CA LEU A 64 -4.93 -8.89 -0.09
C LEU A 64 -3.88 -8.87 1.02
N ALA A 65 -3.18 -7.75 1.17
CA ALA A 65 -2.19 -7.49 2.20
C ALA A 65 -2.60 -6.30 3.08
N HIS A 66 -2.23 -6.33 4.37
CA HIS A 66 -2.66 -5.32 5.34
C HIS A 66 -1.95 -3.95 5.20
N ASN A 67 -0.81 -3.87 4.50
CA ASN A 67 -0.11 -2.61 4.27
C ASN A 67 0.56 -2.53 2.88
N LYS A 68 0.97 -1.31 2.48
CA LYS A 68 1.59 -1.05 1.17
C LYS A 68 2.93 -1.77 0.99
N THR A 69 3.76 -1.82 2.02
CA THR A 69 5.12 -2.39 1.97
C THR A 69 5.05 -3.91 1.72
N LEU A 70 4.21 -4.62 2.47
CA LEU A 70 3.99 -6.05 2.25
C LEU A 70 3.38 -6.33 0.87
N ALA A 71 2.42 -5.51 0.44
CA ALA A 71 1.84 -5.63 -0.89
C ALA A 71 2.89 -5.43 -2.00
N ALA A 72 3.82 -4.47 -1.84
CA ALA A 72 4.91 -4.24 -2.79
C ALA A 72 5.88 -5.43 -2.84
N GLN A 73 6.26 -5.96 -1.68
CA GLN A 73 7.10 -7.15 -1.59
C GLN A 73 6.46 -8.34 -2.30
N LEU A 74 5.19 -8.65 -1.98
CA LEU A 74 4.45 -9.74 -2.61
C LEU A 74 4.32 -9.54 -4.13
N CYS A 75 4.02 -8.31 -4.58
CA CYS A 75 3.94 -8.00 -5.99
C CYS A 75 5.26 -8.27 -6.72
N THR A 76 6.39 -7.89 -6.12
CA THR A 76 7.73 -8.16 -6.67
C THR A 76 8.03 -9.67 -6.72
N GLU A 77 7.69 -10.40 -5.65
CA GLU A 77 7.86 -11.86 -5.61
C GLU A 77 6.99 -12.54 -6.69
N PHE A 78 5.71 -12.16 -6.83
CA PHE A 78 4.83 -12.72 -7.86
C PHE A 78 5.28 -12.37 -9.28
N ARG A 79 5.79 -11.15 -9.53
CA ARG A 79 6.38 -10.78 -10.83
C ARG A 79 7.56 -11.65 -11.20
N SER A 80 8.37 -12.06 -10.22
CA SER A 80 9.48 -12.98 -10.46
C SER A 80 9.00 -14.41 -10.80
N PHE A 81 7.86 -14.83 -10.24
CA PHE A 81 7.27 -16.15 -10.52
C PHE A 81 6.42 -16.17 -11.80
N PHE A 82 5.88 -15.04 -12.22
CA PHE A 82 4.98 -14.92 -13.38
C PHE A 82 5.41 -13.79 -14.32
N PRO A 83 6.60 -13.87 -14.93
CA PRO A 83 7.15 -12.80 -15.76
C PRO A 83 6.33 -12.50 -17.02
N GLU A 84 5.58 -13.49 -17.54
CA GLU A 84 4.78 -13.39 -18.77
C GLU A 84 3.29 -13.07 -18.50
N ASN A 85 2.87 -13.10 -17.23
CA ASN A 85 1.49 -12.85 -16.83
C ASN A 85 1.32 -11.43 -16.26
N ALA A 86 0.09 -10.95 -16.15
CA ALA A 86 -0.19 -9.66 -15.58
C ALA A 86 -0.15 -9.72 -14.05
N VAL A 87 0.89 -9.17 -13.45
CA VAL A 87 1.01 -9.00 -11.99
C VAL A 87 0.96 -7.53 -11.65
N GLU A 88 -0.17 -7.10 -11.11
CA GLU A 88 -0.53 -5.71 -10.93
C GLU A 88 -0.57 -5.32 -9.45
N TYR A 89 -0.38 -4.02 -9.19
CA TYR A 89 -0.32 -3.46 -7.85
C TYR A 89 -1.46 -2.47 -7.63
N PHE A 90 -2.24 -2.66 -6.57
CA PHE A 90 -3.41 -1.82 -6.29
C PHE A 90 -3.49 -1.41 -4.81
N VAL A 91 -2.94 -0.24 -4.50
CA VAL A 91 -2.93 0.31 -3.14
C VAL A 91 -3.48 1.74 -3.13
N SER A 92 -3.57 2.37 -1.98
CA SER A 92 -3.93 3.79 -1.89
C SER A 92 -2.89 4.65 -2.62
N TYR A 93 -3.35 5.49 -3.55
CA TYR A 93 -2.50 6.35 -4.39
C TYR A 93 -2.05 7.65 -3.73
N TYR A 94 -2.32 7.80 -2.43
CA TYR A 94 -1.86 8.96 -1.68
C TYR A 94 -0.49 8.69 -1.03
N ASP A 95 0.50 9.56 -1.28
CA ASP A 95 1.76 9.58 -0.53
C ASP A 95 1.51 10.09 0.89
N TYR A 96 0.74 11.18 0.97
CA TYR A 96 0.24 11.75 2.20
C TYR A 96 -1.27 11.89 2.10
N TYR A 97 -1.98 11.53 3.15
CA TYR A 97 -3.43 11.62 3.21
C TYR A 97 -3.90 12.08 4.58
N GLN A 98 -4.34 13.34 4.64
CA GLN A 98 -5.10 13.87 5.76
C GLN A 98 -6.58 13.90 5.35
N PRO A 99 -7.42 13.03 5.91
CA PRO A 99 -8.83 13.02 5.59
C PRO A 99 -9.51 14.31 6.09
N GLU A 100 -10.48 14.78 5.32
CA GLU A 100 -11.37 15.83 5.78
C GLU A 100 -12.07 15.41 7.06
N ALA A 101 -12.03 16.25 8.09
CA ALA A 101 -12.66 15.97 9.38
C ALA A 101 -13.13 17.26 10.05
N TYR A 102 -14.12 17.13 10.95
CA TYR A 102 -14.54 18.21 11.80
C TYR A 102 -14.59 17.74 13.25
N ILE A 103 -13.99 18.53 14.14
CA ILE A 103 -13.92 18.26 15.58
C ILE A 103 -14.83 19.27 16.30
N PRO A 104 -16.06 18.87 16.67
CA PRO A 104 -17.03 19.80 17.25
C PRO A 104 -16.59 20.44 18.58
N SER A 105 -15.83 19.71 19.41
CA SER A 105 -15.38 20.18 20.72
C SER A 105 -14.45 21.38 20.65
N THR A 106 -13.70 21.55 19.55
CA THR A 106 -12.73 22.63 19.34
C THR A 106 -13.11 23.54 18.18
N ASP A 107 -14.29 23.32 17.55
CA ASP A 107 -14.74 24.00 16.32
C ASP A 107 -13.62 24.03 15.26
N THR A 108 -12.95 22.87 15.08
CA THR A 108 -11.80 22.77 14.17
C THR A 108 -12.19 21.98 12.94
N TYR A 109 -12.18 22.66 11.79
CA TYR A 109 -12.29 22.00 10.49
C TYR A 109 -10.90 21.68 9.94
N ILE A 110 -10.69 20.42 9.62
CA ILE A 110 -9.48 19.91 8.97
C ILE A 110 -9.83 19.69 7.49
N GLU A 111 -9.25 20.52 6.63
CA GLU A 111 -9.43 20.34 5.19
C GLU A 111 -8.71 19.09 4.71
N LYS A 112 -9.30 18.40 3.71
CA LYS A 112 -8.63 17.28 3.04
C LYS A 112 -7.33 17.81 2.41
N ASP A 113 -6.22 17.25 2.86
CA ASP A 113 -4.92 17.45 2.25
C ASP A 113 -4.36 16.11 1.77
N SER A 114 -3.90 16.07 0.54
CA SER A 114 -3.40 14.82 -0.04
C SER A 114 -2.46 15.09 -1.21
N ALA A 115 -1.36 14.36 -1.25
CA ALA A 115 -0.49 14.28 -2.41
C ALA A 115 -0.75 12.96 -3.14
N ILE A 116 -1.07 13.05 -4.42
CA ILE A 116 -1.28 11.87 -5.27
C ILE A 116 0.06 11.43 -5.81
N ASN A 117 0.33 10.13 -5.68
CA ASN A 117 1.46 9.49 -6.32
C ASN A 117 1.07 9.07 -7.74
N ASP A 118 1.63 9.75 -8.73
CA ASP A 118 1.31 9.51 -10.15
C ASP A 118 1.64 8.08 -10.60
N GLU A 119 2.68 7.47 -10.03
CA GLU A 119 3.07 6.11 -10.37
C GLU A 119 2.11 5.07 -9.77
N ILE A 120 1.67 5.27 -8.51
CA ILE A 120 0.64 4.38 -7.93
C ILE A 120 -0.69 4.55 -8.67
N ASP A 121 -1.05 5.79 -9.05
CA ASP A 121 -2.26 6.02 -9.85
C ASP A 121 -2.20 5.30 -11.20
N ARG A 122 -1.06 5.36 -11.89
CA ARG A 122 -0.79 4.60 -13.12
C ARG A 122 -0.99 3.09 -12.92
N LEU A 123 -0.41 2.53 -11.84
CA LEU A 123 -0.53 1.10 -11.52
C LEU A 123 -1.98 0.68 -11.22
N ARG A 124 -2.77 1.56 -10.61
CA ARG A 124 -4.20 1.30 -10.40
C ARG A 124 -4.98 1.24 -11.72
N HIS A 125 -4.65 2.15 -12.66
CA HIS A 125 -5.21 2.10 -14.01
C HIS A 125 -4.76 0.85 -14.77
N SER A 126 -3.50 0.43 -14.62
CA SER A 126 -2.98 -0.82 -15.18
C SER A 126 -3.76 -2.03 -14.67
N ALA A 127 -4.01 -2.10 -13.37
CA ALA A 127 -4.77 -3.19 -12.76
C ALA A 127 -6.20 -3.32 -13.30
N THR A 128 -6.93 -2.22 -13.42
CA THR A 128 -8.30 -2.23 -13.95
C THR A 128 -8.36 -2.51 -15.46
N ALA A 129 -7.38 -2.03 -16.21
CA ALA A 129 -7.23 -2.35 -17.63
C ALA A 129 -6.91 -3.83 -17.85
N ALA A 130 -5.97 -4.38 -17.08
CA ALA A 130 -5.60 -5.81 -17.16
C ALA A 130 -6.79 -6.72 -16.86
N LEU A 131 -7.60 -6.44 -15.82
CA LEU A 131 -8.82 -7.19 -15.50
C LEU A 131 -9.89 -7.10 -16.61
N SER A 132 -9.85 -6.05 -17.42
CA SER A 132 -10.80 -5.89 -18.52
C SER A 132 -10.39 -6.65 -19.78
N GLU A 133 -9.09 -6.92 -19.96
CA GLU A 133 -8.54 -7.51 -21.18
C GLU A 133 -8.04 -8.95 -21.01
N ARG A 134 -7.66 -9.36 -19.79
CA ARG A 134 -6.97 -10.62 -19.52
C ARG A 134 -7.65 -11.42 -18.41
N ARG A 135 -7.41 -12.73 -18.43
CA ARG A 135 -7.83 -13.62 -17.33
C ARG A 135 -6.65 -14.10 -16.48
N ASP A 136 -5.44 -14.06 -16.98
CA ASP A 136 -4.20 -14.44 -16.30
C ASP A 136 -3.64 -13.25 -15.48
N VAL A 137 -4.47 -12.71 -14.58
CA VAL A 137 -4.18 -11.50 -13.80
C VAL A 137 -4.06 -11.83 -12.32
N ILE A 138 -2.97 -11.40 -11.70
CA ILE A 138 -2.78 -11.38 -10.25
C ILE A 138 -2.76 -9.92 -9.83
N ILE A 139 -3.67 -9.52 -8.95
CA ILE A 139 -3.61 -8.19 -8.33
C ILE A 139 -3.19 -8.34 -6.88
N VAL A 140 -2.12 -7.67 -6.50
CA VAL A 140 -1.71 -7.54 -5.10
C VAL A 140 -2.20 -6.18 -4.60
N ALA A 141 -3.09 -6.22 -3.62
CA ALA A 141 -3.79 -5.03 -3.14
C ALA A 141 -3.65 -4.84 -1.63
N SER A 142 -3.76 -3.59 -1.19
CA SER A 142 -4.04 -3.27 0.21
C SER A 142 -5.54 -3.16 0.44
N VAL A 143 -5.95 -2.94 1.69
CA VAL A 143 -7.38 -2.76 2.07
C VAL A 143 -8.06 -1.64 1.28
N SER A 144 -7.32 -0.78 0.58
CA SER A 144 -7.90 0.23 -0.32
C SER A 144 -8.77 -0.36 -1.45
N CYS A 145 -8.65 -1.64 -1.76
CA CYS A 145 -9.45 -2.34 -2.78
C CYS A 145 -10.95 -2.45 -2.42
N ILE A 146 -11.31 -2.32 -1.15
CA ILE A 146 -12.72 -2.33 -0.70
C ILE A 146 -13.36 -0.93 -0.66
N TYR A 147 -12.61 0.11 -0.98
CA TYR A 147 -13.13 1.47 -1.10
C TYR A 147 -13.81 1.69 -2.45
N SER A 148 -14.75 2.65 -2.46
CA SER A 148 -15.49 3.03 -3.65
C SER A 148 -14.55 3.32 -4.83
N LEU A 149 -14.87 2.71 -5.95
CA LEU A 149 -14.23 2.89 -7.26
C LEU A 149 -15.34 3.15 -8.29
N GLY A 150 -14.98 3.65 -9.47
CA GLY A 150 -15.94 3.83 -10.54
C GLY A 150 -16.62 2.52 -10.97
N ASP A 151 -17.81 2.63 -11.55
CA ASP A 151 -18.55 1.47 -12.01
C ASP A 151 -17.81 0.77 -13.18
N PRO A 152 -17.48 -0.53 -13.10
CA PRO A 152 -16.81 -1.24 -14.16
C PRO A 152 -17.61 -1.29 -15.47
N ILE A 153 -18.94 -1.21 -15.41
CA ILE A 153 -19.80 -1.18 -16.60
C ILE A 153 -19.59 0.14 -17.34
N ASP A 154 -19.65 1.27 -16.61
CA ASP A 154 -19.39 2.59 -17.20
C ASP A 154 -17.94 2.67 -17.73
N TYR A 155 -16.97 2.20 -16.94
CA TYR A 155 -15.56 2.20 -17.33
C TYR A 155 -15.30 1.42 -18.62
N ARG A 156 -15.86 0.21 -18.74
CA ARG A 156 -15.71 -0.65 -19.94
C ARG A 156 -16.49 -0.12 -21.14
N SER A 157 -17.68 0.44 -20.93
CA SER A 157 -18.52 0.95 -22.02
C SER A 157 -17.91 2.14 -22.75
N MET A 158 -17.01 2.87 -22.09
CA MET A 158 -16.36 4.05 -22.64
C MET A 158 -15.02 3.75 -23.31
N VAL A 159 -14.53 2.50 -23.30
CA VAL A 159 -13.25 2.13 -23.95
C VAL A 159 -13.31 2.42 -25.45
N ILE A 160 -12.28 3.10 -25.97
CA ILE A 160 -12.10 3.32 -27.40
C ILE A 160 -11.19 2.22 -27.95
N SER A 161 -11.73 1.39 -28.84
CA SER A 161 -10.99 0.34 -29.52
C SER A 161 -10.58 0.83 -30.91
N LEU A 162 -9.28 0.87 -31.20
CA LEU A 162 -8.75 1.32 -32.48
C LEU A 162 -8.00 0.19 -33.20
N ARG A 163 -8.14 0.16 -34.54
CA ARG A 163 -7.45 -0.78 -35.42
C ARG A 163 -7.07 -0.08 -36.72
N PRO A 164 -5.93 -0.42 -37.34
CA PRO A 164 -5.65 0.01 -38.72
C PRO A 164 -6.77 -0.41 -39.69
N GLY A 165 -7.11 0.45 -40.62
CA GLY A 165 -8.22 0.26 -41.58
C GLY A 165 -9.59 0.66 -41.01
N MET A 166 -9.68 1.23 -39.81
CA MET A 166 -10.92 1.69 -39.23
C MET A 166 -11.29 3.08 -39.76
N GLU A 167 -12.50 3.23 -40.30
CA GLU A 167 -13.06 4.55 -40.61
C GLU A 167 -13.39 5.32 -39.35
N LEU A 168 -12.68 6.40 -39.12
CA LEU A 168 -12.85 7.28 -37.96
C LEU A 168 -12.18 8.62 -38.27
N GLU A 169 -12.94 9.70 -38.24
CA GLU A 169 -12.38 11.05 -38.35
C GLU A 169 -11.42 11.36 -37.19
N ARG A 170 -10.29 12.00 -37.48
CA ARG A 170 -9.31 12.43 -36.46
C ARG A 170 -9.97 13.29 -35.36
N ASP A 171 -10.84 14.23 -35.74
CA ASP A 171 -11.47 15.15 -34.79
C ASP A 171 -12.54 14.44 -33.93
N GLU A 172 -13.14 13.37 -34.46
CA GLU A 172 -14.01 12.49 -33.67
C GLU A 172 -13.20 11.71 -32.63
N LEU A 173 -12.03 11.19 -32.98
CA LEU A 173 -11.14 10.56 -31.99
C LEU A 173 -10.77 11.57 -30.90
N CYS A 174 -10.43 12.81 -31.25
CA CYS A 174 -10.11 13.85 -30.27
C CYS A 174 -11.30 14.14 -29.32
N ARG A 175 -12.52 14.21 -29.83
CA ARG A 175 -13.74 14.38 -29.02
C ARG A 175 -13.95 13.22 -28.07
N ARG A 176 -13.75 11.97 -28.53
CA ARG A 176 -13.87 10.77 -27.69
C ARG A 176 -12.80 10.74 -26.60
N LEU A 177 -11.55 11.17 -26.89
CA LEU A 177 -10.48 11.28 -25.88
C LEU A 177 -10.83 12.29 -24.78
N VAL A 178 -11.38 13.45 -25.14
CA VAL A 178 -11.86 14.45 -24.15
C VAL A 178 -12.98 13.87 -23.30
N ASN A 179 -13.90 13.11 -23.87
CA ASN A 179 -14.95 12.42 -23.11
C ASN A 179 -14.37 11.37 -22.15
N LEU A 180 -13.24 10.75 -22.49
CA LEU A 180 -12.47 9.85 -21.61
C LEU A 180 -11.61 10.60 -20.57
N GLN A 181 -11.74 11.92 -20.48
CA GLN A 181 -10.98 12.81 -19.58
C GLN A 181 -9.48 12.89 -19.89
N TYR A 182 -9.06 12.63 -21.14
CA TYR A 182 -7.74 13.01 -21.61
C TYR A 182 -7.70 14.52 -21.92
N GLU A 183 -6.63 15.17 -21.49
CA GLU A 183 -6.41 16.60 -21.77
C GLU A 183 -5.60 16.76 -23.05
N ARG A 184 -6.04 17.67 -23.96
CA ARG A 184 -5.20 18.06 -25.08
C ARG A 184 -4.10 19.01 -24.62
N ASN A 185 -2.85 18.61 -24.83
CA ASN A 185 -1.71 19.47 -24.51
C ASN A 185 -0.55 19.19 -25.48
N ASP A 186 -0.36 20.10 -26.41
CA ASP A 186 0.64 19.95 -27.47
C ASP A 186 2.07 20.28 -26.99
N ILE A 187 2.23 20.94 -25.82
CA ILE A 187 3.52 21.35 -25.24
C ILE A 187 4.00 20.39 -24.17
N ASN A 188 3.16 20.10 -23.18
CA ASN A 188 3.48 19.23 -22.05
C ASN A 188 2.82 17.86 -22.25
N PHE A 189 3.47 16.98 -23.00
CA PHE A 189 2.97 15.65 -23.32
C PHE A 189 3.39 14.64 -22.27
N ILE A 190 2.54 14.46 -21.28
CA ILE A 190 2.68 13.51 -20.18
C ILE A 190 1.47 12.58 -20.11
N ARG A 191 1.49 11.60 -19.19
CA ARG A 191 0.38 10.68 -18.94
C ARG A 191 -0.99 11.38 -18.87
N ASN A 192 -2.03 10.75 -19.37
CA ASN A 192 -3.41 11.26 -19.46
C ASN A 192 -3.58 12.45 -20.44
N LYS A 193 -2.62 12.66 -21.33
CA LYS A 193 -2.71 13.72 -22.33
C LYS A 193 -2.59 13.20 -23.75
N PHE A 194 -3.13 13.96 -24.67
CA PHE A 194 -2.95 13.74 -26.10
C PHE A 194 -2.53 15.03 -26.79
N ARG A 195 -1.90 14.89 -27.95
CA ARG A 195 -1.52 16.01 -28.82
C ARG A 195 -1.80 15.67 -30.26
N VAL A 196 -1.96 16.71 -31.09
CA VAL A 196 -2.32 16.58 -32.50
C VAL A 196 -1.28 17.28 -33.35
N HIS A 197 -0.70 16.56 -34.31
CA HIS A 197 0.25 17.09 -35.28
C HIS A 197 -0.14 16.64 -36.70
N GLY A 198 -0.77 17.54 -37.49
CA GLY A 198 -1.27 17.20 -38.83
C GLY A 198 -2.28 16.06 -38.77
N ASP A 199 -2.02 14.99 -39.49
CA ASP A 199 -2.86 13.79 -39.55
C ASP A 199 -2.47 12.73 -38.48
N THR A 200 -1.84 13.16 -37.41
CA THR A 200 -1.36 12.28 -36.36
C THR A 200 -1.90 12.70 -34.99
N VAL A 201 -2.36 11.70 -34.22
CA VAL A 201 -2.76 11.89 -32.81
C VAL A 201 -1.85 11.03 -31.93
N ASP A 202 -1.09 11.69 -31.07
CA ASP A 202 -0.27 11.04 -30.05
C ASP A 202 -1.04 10.99 -28.73
N ILE A 203 -1.13 9.81 -28.09
CA ILE A 203 -1.92 9.59 -26.86
C ILE A 203 -1.02 8.94 -25.82
N TYR A 204 -0.86 9.60 -24.66
CA TYR A 204 -0.15 9.00 -23.53
C TYR A 204 -1.15 8.35 -22.58
N LEU A 205 -1.29 7.03 -22.68
CA LEU A 205 -2.33 6.27 -21.99
C LEU A 205 -2.16 6.31 -20.47
N ALA A 206 -3.28 6.25 -19.76
CA ALA A 206 -3.35 6.33 -18.30
C ALA A 206 -2.53 5.24 -17.57
N TYR A 207 -2.35 4.07 -18.17
CA TYR A 207 -1.69 2.90 -17.61
C TYR A 207 -0.27 2.63 -18.15
N MET A 208 0.20 3.40 -19.15
CA MET A 208 1.55 3.27 -19.72
C MET A 208 2.58 4.12 -18.96
N SER A 209 3.84 3.60 -18.85
CA SER A 209 4.95 4.28 -18.17
C SER A 209 5.91 5.00 -19.11
N ASP A 210 6.44 4.28 -20.11
CA ASP A 210 7.57 4.74 -20.94
C ASP A 210 7.22 4.85 -22.42
N LEU A 211 6.02 4.44 -22.79
CA LEU A 211 5.53 4.43 -24.16
C LEU A 211 4.25 5.23 -24.30
N ALA A 212 4.05 5.78 -25.48
CA ALA A 212 2.80 6.42 -25.90
C ALA A 212 2.35 5.79 -27.22
N ILE A 213 1.07 5.97 -27.53
CA ILE A 213 0.46 5.47 -28.77
C ILE A 213 0.40 6.63 -29.76
N ARG A 214 0.79 6.36 -31.01
CA ARG A 214 0.63 7.25 -32.15
C ARG A 214 -0.37 6.63 -33.11
N VAL A 215 -1.42 7.37 -33.42
CA VAL A 215 -2.42 7.02 -34.44
C VAL A 215 -2.18 7.90 -35.63
N GLU A 216 -1.81 7.31 -36.78
CA GLU A 216 -1.57 8.02 -38.04
C GLU A 216 -2.80 7.82 -38.93
N PHE A 217 -3.33 8.92 -39.48
CA PHE A 217 -4.53 8.93 -40.31
C PHE A 217 -4.18 9.17 -41.79
N PHE A 218 -4.97 8.57 -42.67
CA PHE A 218 -4.98 8.89 -44.10
C PHE A 218 -6.43 9.27 -44.48
N GLY A 219 -6.72 10.57 -44.56
CA GLY A 219 -8.10 11.05 -44.61
C GLY A 219 -8.87 10.69 -43.37
N ASP A 220 -10.00 10.03 -43.52
CA ASP A 220 -10.89 9.62 -42.42
C ASP A 220 -10.69 8.12 -42.02
N GLU A 221 -9.53 7.55 -42.37
CA GLU A 221 -9.17 6.18 -42.03
C GLU A 221 -7.89 6.12 -41.21
N ILE A 222 -7.83 5.24 -40.22
CA ILE A 222 -6.63 4.95 -39.44
C ILE A 222 -5.66 4.12 -40.34
N ASP A 223 -4.59 4.74 -40.79
CA ASP A 223 -3.57 4.04 -41.62
C ASP A 223 -2.73 3.12 -40.73
N ARG A 224 -2.25 3.63 -39.59
CA ARG A 224 -1.30 2.91 -38.75
C ARG A 224 -1.35 3.31 -37.31
N ILE A 225 -1.08 2.34 -36.41
CA ILE A 225 -0.96 2.55 -34.96
C ILE A 225 0.45 2.11 -34.52
N LEU A 226 1.15 2.97 -33.79
CA LEU A 226 2.54 2.76 -33.36
C LEU A 226 2.70 2.99 -31.86
N GLU A 227 3.55 2.18 -31.23
CA GLU A 227 4.13 2.52 -29.93
C GLU A 227 5.42 3.30 -30.14
N PHE A 228 5.62 4.36 -29.37
CA PHE A 228 6.83 5.16 -29.43
C PHE A 228 7.22 5.71 -28.05
N ASN A 229 8.48 5.99 -27.87
CA ASN A 229 8.96 6.64 -26.66
C ASN A 229 8.66 8.15 -26.74
N PRO A 230 7.88 8.71 -25.81
CA PRO A 230 7.44 10.12 -25.86
C PRO A 230 8.58 11.13 -25.68
N VAL A 231 9.71 10.72 -25.07
CA VAL A 231 10.87 11.58 -24.81
C VAL A 231 11.80 11.62 -26.02
N THR A 232 12.14 10.45 -26.58
CA THR A 232 13.08 10.34 -27.69
C THR A 232 12.43 10.39 -29.08
N GLY A 233 11.11 10.18 -29.14
CA GLY A 233 10.36 10.04 -30.40
C GLY A 233 10.62 8.71 -31.12
N ALA A 234 11.45 7.81 -30.54
CA ALA A 234 11.81 6.55 -31.18
C ALA A 234 10.60 5.62 -31.30
N LYS A 235 10.29 5.18 -32.53
CA LYS A 235 9.24 4.19 -32.82
C LYS A 235 9.72 2.83 -32.36
N GLN A 236 8.86 2.08 -31.65
CA GLN A 236 9.18 0.74 -31.15
C GLN A 236 8.42 -0.34 -31.89
N ASN A 237 7.11 -0.37 -31.79
CA ASN A 237 6.29 -1.44 -32.35
C ASN A 237 5.15 -0.89 -33.22
N VAL A 238 4.74 -1.69 -34.22
CA VAL A 238 3.49 -1.48 -34.95
C VAL A 238 2.41 -2.31 -34.26
N VAL A 239 1.31 -1.67 -33.88
CA VAL A 239 0.24 -2.30 -33.10
C VAL A 239 -0.96 -2.54 -34.01
N LYS A 240 -1.53 -3.73 -33.96
CA LYS A 240 -2.72 -4.12 -34.74
C LYS A 240 -4.04 -3.74 -34.06
N HIS A 241 -3.99 -3.48 -32.76
CA HIS A 241 -5.15 -3.12 -31.94
C HIS A 241 -4.69 -2.41 -30.69
N VAL A 242 -5.38 -1.36 -30.31
CA VAL A 242 -5.20 -0.70 -29.00
C VAL A 242 -6.55 -0.40 -28.39
N ALA A 243 -6.67 -0.68 -27.08
CA ALA A 243 -7.80 -0.28 -26.26
C ALA A 243 -7.41 0.93 -25.39
N ILE A 244 -8.10 2.04 -25.56
CA ILE A 244 -7.86 3.26 -24.79
C ILE A 244 -8.87 3.31 -23.66
N PHE A 245 -8.40 3.08 -22.44
CA PHE A 245 -9.21 3.16 -21.22
C PHE A 245 -9.33 4.60 -20.73
N PRO A 246 -10.39 4.93 -19.96
CA PRO A 246 -10.55 6.26 -19.38
C PRO A 246 -9.36 6.70 -18.53
N ALA A 247 -9.06 8.01 -18.54
CA ALA A 247 -8.02 8.63 -17.72
C ALA A 247 -8.41 8.76 -16.23
N SER A 248 -9.66 8.44 -15.86
CA SER A 248 -10.17 8.45 -14.50
C SER A 248 -11.08 7.25 -14.27
N HIS A 249 -11.04 6.68 -13.06
CA HIS A 249 -12.00 5.64 -12.67
C HIS A 249 -13.42 6.18 -12.44
N TYR A 250 -13.55 7.48 -12.10
CA TYR A 250 -14.85 8.14 -11.86
C TYR A 250 -15.36 8.81 -13.13
N ILE A 251 -15.63 8.00 -14.15
CA ILE A 251 -16.16 8.49 -15.41
C ILE A 251 -17.64 8.11 -15.57
N VAL A 252 -18.43 9.06 -16.05
CA VAL A 252 -19.86 8.85 -16.31
C VAL A 252 -20.26 9.57 -17.59
N SER A 253 -21.30 9.06 -18.28
CA SER A 253 -21.81 9.73 -19.50
C SER A 253 -22.35 11.12 -19.20
N ALA A 254 -22.42 11.97 -20.23
CA ALA A 254 -22.93 13.33 -20.10
C ALA A 254 -24.39 13.36 -19.57
N GLU A 255 -25.22 12.40 -20.00
CA GLU A 255 -26.61 12.28 -19.56
C GLU A 255 -26.70 11.92 -18.07
N LYS A 256 -25.87 10.95 -17.61
CA LYS A 256 -25.81 10.56 -16.19
C LYS A 256 -25.32 11.73 -15.34
N LYS A 257 -24.30 12.48 -15.82
CA LYS A 257 -23.77 13.66 -15.13
C LYS A 257 -24.83 14.75 -14.98
N ALA A 258 -25.57 15.08 -16.03
CA ALA A 258 -26.66 16.06 -15.96
C ALA A 258 -27.74 15.66 -14.96
N ALA A 259 -28.18 14.39 -14.99
CA ALA A 259 -29.16 13.86 -14.04
C ALA A 259 -28.65 13.86 -12.58
N ALA A 260 -27.35 13.62 -12.39
CA ALA A 260 -26.71 13.67 -11.07
C ALA A 260 -26.68 15.10 -10.50
N ILE A 261 -26.34 16.10 -11.32
CA ILE A 261 -26.33 17.52 -10.92
C ILE A 261 -27.71 17.94 -10.37
N GLU A 262 -28.80 17.56 -11.06
CA GLU A 262 -30.14 17.88 -10.59
C GLU A 262 -30.47 17.20 -9.26
N LYS A 263 -30.04 15.96 -9.06
CA LYS A 263 -30.22 15.24 -7.78
C LYS A 263 -29.41 15.89 -6.66
N ILE A 264 -28.15 16.28 -6.92
CA ILE A 264 -27.29 16.97 -5.94
C ILE A 264 -27.92 18.30 -5.52
N ARG A 265 -28.47 19.06 -6.48
CA ARG A 265 -29.20 20.31 -6.23
C ARG A 265 -30.42 20.09 -5.33
N ALA A 266 -31.26 19.10 -5.67
CA ALA A 266 -32.43 18.77 -4.91
C ALA A 266 -32.12 18.30 -3.47
N GLU A 267 -31.05 17.51 -3.30
CA GLU A 267 -30.56 17.08 -1.98
C GLU A 267 -30.06 18.27 -1.15
N CYS A 268 -29.30 19.19 -1.78
CA CYS A 268 -28.85 20.42 -1.14
C CYS A 268 -30.01 21.27 -0.65
N ASP A 269 -31.03 21.51 -1.50
CA ASP A 269 -32.21 22.29 -1.14
C ASP A 269 -32.98 21.66 0.03
N ALA A 270 -33.10 20.33 0.05
CA ALA A 270 -33.73 19.61 1.15
C ALA A 270 -32.92 19.76 2.45
N GLN A 271 -31.60 19.63 2.38
CA GLN A 271 -30.72 19.75 3.56
C GLN A 271 -30.71 21.18 4.11
N VAL A 272 -30.68 22.20 3.24
CA VAL A 272 -30.77 23.61 3.64
C VAL A 272 -32.09 23.90 4.36
N LYS A 273 -33.23 23.39 3.84
CA LYS A 273 -34.54 23.53 4.49
C LYS A 273 -34.54 22.85 5.88
N GLN A 274 -33.98 21.66 5.98
CA GLN A 274 -33.88 20.95 7.26
C GLN A 274 -33.05 21.75 8.29
N PHE A 275 -31.85 22.17 7.95
CA PHE A 275 -31.00 22.95 8.84
C PHE A 275 -31.64 24.27 9.25
N THR A 276 -32.31 24.95 8.32
CA THR A 276 -33.06 26.20 8.62
C THR A 276 -34.19 25.94 9.62
N ALA A 277 -34.93 24.86 9.45
CA ALA A 277 -36.01 24.47 10.37
C ALA A 277 -35.47 24.09 11.77
N GLU A 278 -34.27 23.52 11.85
CA GLU A 278 -33.56 23.21 13.08
C GLU A 278 -32.87 24.43 13.73
N GLY A 279 -32.89 25.61 13.08
CA GLY A 279 -32.19 26.82 13.54
C GLY A 279 -30.67 26.82 13.31
N LYS A 280 -30.15 25.86 12.54
CA LYS A 280 -28.73 25.71 12.18
C LYS A 280 -28.40 26.54 10.93
N LEU A 281 -28.40 27.86 11.06
CA LEU A 281 -28.26 28.79 9.92
C LEU A 281 -26.86 28.77 9.30
N ILE A 282 -25.82 28.56 10.10
CA ILE A 282 -24.44 28.49 9.64
C ILE A 282 -24.23 27.22 8.81
N GLU A 283 -24.73 26.10 9.26
CA GLU A 283 -24.68 24.83 8.57
C GLU A 283 -25.44 24.89 7.24
N ALA A 284 -26.62 25.53 7.23
CA ALA A 284 -27.42 25.74 6.04
C ALA A 284 -26.65 26.58 4.99
N GLN A 285 -26.07 27.69 5.39
CA GLN A 285 -25.28 28.55 4.50
C GLN A 285 -24.03 27.81 3.98
N ARG A 286 -23.33 27.12 4.85
CA ARG A 286 -22.09 26.38 4.52
C ARG A 286 -22.35 25.32 3.47
N ILE A 287 -23.34 24.47 3.69
CA ILE A 287 -23.65 23.39 2.72
C ILE A 287 -24.13 23.93 1.38
N GLN A 288 -24.91 25.00 1.40
CA GLN A 288 -25.41 25.65 0.17
C GLN A 288 -24.26 26.23 -0.66
N GLN A 289 -23.36 27.00 -0.04
CA GLN A 289 -22.21 27.61 -0.72
C GLN A 289 -21.30 26.54 -1.31
N ARG A 290 -20.97 25.53 -0.52
CA ARG A 290 -20.11 24.45 -0.96
C ARG A 290 -20.70 23.67 -2.12
N THR A 291 -21.95 23.26 -2.00
CA THR A 291 -22.60 22.44 -3.05
C THR A 291 -22.79 23.23 -4.34
N ASN A 292 -23.15 24.51 -4.27
CA ASN A 292 -23.27 25.37 -5.46
C ASN A 292 -21.93 25.48 -6.19
N TYR A 293 -20.82 25.69 -5.46
CA TYR A 293 -19.49 25.72 -6.05
C TYR A 293 -19.11 24.38 -6.70
N ASP A 294 -19.39 23.26 -6.02
CA ASP A 294 -19.10 21.92 -6.55
C ASP A 294 -19.95 21.64 -7.84
N ILE A 295 -21.21 22.08 -7.88
CA ILE A 295 -22.08 21.98 -9.06
C ILE A 295 -21.55 22.81 -10.22
N GLU A 296 -21.10 24.05 -9.98
CA GLU A 296 -20.50 24.90 -11.00
C GLU A 296 -19.25 24.23 -11.60
N MET A 297 -18.35 23.72 -10.77
CA MET A 297 -17.16 23.01 -11.22
C MET A 297 -17.49 21.75 -12.02
N LEU A 298 -18.49 20.96 -11.58
CA LEU A 298 -18.96 19.78 -12.32
C LEU A 298 -19.56 20.13 -13.68
N THR A 299 -20.22 21.28 -13.78
CA THR A 299 -20.85 21.74 -15.03
C THR A 299 -19.82 22.25 -16.02
N GLU A 300 -18.93 23.15 -15.59
CA GLU A 300 -17.99 23.88 -16.47
C GLU A 300 -16.73 23.06 -16.77
N VAL A 301 -16.17 22.39 -15.75
CA VAL A 301 -14.89 21.68 -15.86
C VAL A 301 -15.09 20.16 -15.97
N GLY A 302 -16.22 19.65 -15.48
CA GLY A 302 -16.53 18.22 -15.45
C GLY A 302 -16.01 17.49 -14.22
N ILE A 303 -15.26 18.15 -13.31
CA ILE A 303 -14.71 17.60 -12.08
C ILE A 303 -14.72 18.66 -10.97
N CYS A 304 -14.92 18.24 -9.73
CA CYS A 304 -14.79 19.11 -8.55
C CYS A 304 -13.90 18.49 -7.48
N LYS A 305 -13.37 19.31 -6.56
CA LYS A 305 -12.59 18.81 -5.42
C LYS A 305 -13.49 18.02 -4.47
N GLY A 306 -13.21 16.72 -4.30
CA GLY A 306 -14.03 15.83 -3.50
C GLY A 306 -15.19 15.18 -4.28
N ILE A 307 -15.07 15.07 -5.60
CA ILE A 307 -16.07 14.42 -6.49
C ILE A 307 -16.47 13.03 -5.98
N GLU A 308 -15.57 12.34 -5.29
CA GLU A 308 -15.84 11.03 -4.67
C GLU A 308 -17.04 11.06 -3.71
N ASN A 309 -17.33 12.19 -3.05
CA ASN A 309 -18.47 12.31 -2.14
C ASN A 309 -19.83 12.24 -2.88
N TYR A 310 -19.83 12.47 -4.18
CA TYR A 310 -20.99 12.37 -5.06
C TYR A 310 -21.03 11.05 -5.86
N SER A 311 -20.13 10.10 -5.58
CA SER A 311 -19.94 8.87 -6.36
C SER A 311 -21.24 8.05 -6.52
N ALA A 312 -22.05 7.94 -5.48
CA ALA A 312 -23.34 7.23 -5.54
C ALA A 312 -24.35 7.92 -6.47
N VAL A 313 -24.43 9.24 -6.38
CA VAL A 313 -25.34 10.04 -7.20
C VAL A 313 -24.90 10.03 -8.67
N LEU A 314 -23.59 10.18 -8.92
CA LEU A 314 -22.98 10.14 -10.25
C LEU A 314 -23.17 8.79 -10.94
N SER A 315 -23.01 7.68 -10.20
CA SER A 315 -23.26 6.33 -10.72
C SER A 315 -24.73 5.96 -10.81
N GLY A 316 -25.65 6.81 -10.31
CA GLY A 316 -27.08 6.55 -10.29
C GLY A 316 -27.53 5.49 -9.27
N ARG A 317 -26.67 5.14 -8.31
CA ARG A 317 -26.98 4.17 -7.25
C ARG A 317 -28.03 4.71 -6.28
N ALA A 318 -28.82 3.82 -5.70
CA ALA A 318 -29.75 4.17 -4.64
C ALA A 318 -29.01 4.54 -3.35
N PRO A 319 -29.53 5.50 -2.56
CA PRO A 319 -28.95 5.81 -1.24
C PRO A 319 -28.81 4.56 -0.36
N GLY A 320 -27.67 4.44 0.33
CA GLY A 320 -27.35 3.31 1.21
C GLY A 320 -26.95 2.01 0.49
N SER A 321 -27.00 1.97 -0.85
CA SER A 321 -26.58 0.80 -1.62
C SER A 321 -25.10 0.49 -1.47
N MET A 322 -24.74 -0.76 -1.76
CA MET A 322 -23.36 -1.23 -1.76
C MET A 322 -22.52 -0.46 -2.81
N PRO A 323 -21.38 0.10 -2.43
CA PRO A 323 -20.50 0.76 -3.40
C PRO A 323 -19.83 -0.25 -4.34
N THR A 324 -19.58 0.19 -5.57
CA THR A 324 -18.69 -0.52 -6.49
C THR A 324 -17.23 -0.33 -6.06
N THR A 325 -16.43 -1.38 -6.16
CA THR A 325 -15.05 -1.45 -5.68
C THR A 325 -14.18 -2.22 -6.68
N LEU A 326 -12.91 -2.42 -6.39
CA LEU A 326 -12.05 -3.26 -7.23
C LEU A 326 -12.61 -4.69 -7.39
N LEU A 327 -13.31 -5.21 -6.37
CA LEU A 327 -13.89 -6.55 -6.41
C LEU A 327 -14.90 -6.72 -7.56
N ASP A 328 -15.57 -5.64 -7.98
CA ASP A 328 -16.54 -5.65 -9.06
C ASP A 328 -15.91 -5.67 -10.47
N TYR A 329 -14.61 -5.44 -10.57
CA TYR A 329 -13.85 -5.58 -11.82
C TYR A 329 -13.43 -7.02 -12.10
N PHE A 330 -13.36 -7.85 -11.05
CA PHE A 330 -13.04 -9.27 -11.19
C PHE A 330 -14.19 -10.07 -11.80
N PRO A 331 -13.91 -11.17 -12.51
CA PRO A 331 -14.95 -12.14 -12.86
C PRO A 331 -15.41 -12.93 -11.62
N GLU A 332 -16.60 -13.51 -11.67
CA GLU A 332 -17.22 -14.19 -10.52
C GLU A 332 -16.38 -15.35 -9.96
N ASP A 333 -15.55 -15.98 -10.78
CA ASP A 333 -14.75 -17.15 -10.43
C ASP A 333 -13.34 -16.83 -9.88
N PHE A 334 -13.06 -15.57 -9.54
CA PHE A 334 -11.75 -15.20 -9.04
C PHE A 334 -11.44 -15.83 -7.67
N LEU A 335 -10.14 -16.02 -7.40
CA LEU A 335 -9.63 -16.55 -6.14
C LEU A 335 -9.06 -15.42 -5.28
N LEU A 336 -9.43 -15.38 -4.01
CA LEU A 336 -8.87 -14.44 -3.04
C LEU A 336 -7.87 -15.14 -2.11
N PHE A 337 -6.65 -14.62 -2.05
CA PHE A 337 -5.72 -14.88 -0.95
C PHE A 337 -5.72 -13.70 0.02
N VAL A 338 -5.86 -13.98 1.31
CA VAL A 338 -5.74 -12.98 2.37
C VAL A 338 -4.45 -13.24 3.12
N ASP A 339 -3.41 -12.48 2.78
CA ASP A 339 -2.10 -12.64 3.44
C ASP A 339 -2.10 -11.97 4.81
N GLU A 340 -1.37 -12.58 5.76
CA GLU A 340 -1.40 -12.25 7.19
C GLU A 340 -2.84 -11.98 7.67
N SER A 341 -3.73 -12.95 7.39
CA SER A 341 -5.19 -12.82 7.53
C SER A 341 -5.62 -12.41 8.94
N HIS A 342 -4.90 -12.85 9.98
CA HIS A 342 -5.14 -12.48 11.38
C HIS A 342 -5.03 -10.96 11.67
N VAL A 343 -4.37 -10.19 10.78
CA VAL A 343 -4.30 -8.72 10.81
C VAL A 343 -5.20 -8.11 9.74
N THR A 344 -5.17 -8.66 8.54
CA THR A 344 -5.87 -8.12 7.37
C THR A 344 -7.39 -8.15 7.55
N LEU A 345 -7.97 -9.24 8.06
CA LEU A 345 -9.42 -9.33 8.27
C LEU A 345 -9.96 -8.37 9.34
N PRO A 346 -9.34 -8.24 10.54
CA PRO A 346 -9.73 -7.21 11.49
C PRO A 346 -9.65 -5.79 10.93
N GLN A 347 -8.64 -5.49 10.10
CA GLN A 347 -8.50 -4.20 9.42
C GLN A 347 -9.67 -3.95 8.45
N VAL A 348 -10.01 -4.92 7.59
CA VAL A 348 -11.16 -4.84 6.68
C VAL A 348 -12.45 -4.55 7.48
N ARG A 349 -12.64 -5.24 8.61
CA ARG A 349 -13.81 -5.09 9.48
C ARG A 349 -13.91 -3.71 10.12
N ALA A 350 -12.79 -3.10 10.49
CA ALA A 350 -12.73 -1.79 11.15
C ALA A 350 -12.94 -0.59 10.21
N MET A 351 -12.66 -0.75 8.90
CA MET A 351 -12.64 0.38 7.95
C MET A 351 -13.96 1.14 7.86
N TYR A 352 -15.07 0.44 7.79
CA TYR A 352 -16.40 1.08 7.66
C TYR A 352 -16.73 1.97 8.85
N GLY A 353 -16.52 1.48 10.08
CA GLY A 353 -16.88 2.21 11.30
C GLY A 353 -16.13 3.53 11.45
N GLY A 354 -14.83 3.54 11.14
CA GLY A 354 -14.00 4.74 11.19
C GLY A 354 -14.41 5.80 10.16
N ASP A 355 -14.67 5.39 8.91
CA ASP A 355 -15.12 6.30 7.85
C ASP A 355 -16.50 6.88 8.15
N TYR A 356 -17.44 6.07 8.62
CA TYR A 356 -18.79 6.50 8.99
C TYR A 356 -18.78 7.54 10.12
N ALA A 357 -18.02 7.28 11.19
CA ALA A 357 -17.92 8.21 12.34
C ALA A 357 -17.40 9.59 11.93
N ARG A 358 -16.36 9.61 11.07
CA ARG A 358 -15.78 10.83 10.53
C ARG A 358 -16.78 11.61 9.66
N LYS A 359 -17.47 10.94 8.75
CA LYS A 359 -18.46 11.56 7.85
C LYS A 359 -19.70 12.03 8.57
N LYS A 360 -20.08 11.39 9.66
CA LYS A 360 -21.22 11.78 10.46
C LYS A 360 -21.07 13.22 10.93
N THR A 361 -19.93 13.61 11.47
CA THR A 361 -19.70 15.00 11.92
C THR A 361 -19.68 15.97 10.73
N LEU A 362 -19.12 15.60 9.59
CA LEU A 362 -19.11 16.45 8.39
C LEU A 362 -20.53 16.74 7.86
N VAL A 363 -21.42 15.75 7.89
CA VAL A 363 -22.80 15.90 7.44
C VAL A 363 -23.62 16.67 8.48
N GLU A 364 -23.53 16.35 9.77
CA GLU A 364 -24.28 16.98 10.86
C GLU A 364 -23.97 18.49 11.01
N TYR A 365 -22.76 18.91 10.61
CA TYR A 365 -22.32 20.31 10.70
C TYR A 365 -22.22 21.02 9.33
N GLY A 366 -22.89 20.48 8.30
CA GLY A 366 -23.07 21.12 7.00
C GLY A 366 -21.83 21.26 6.12
N PHE A 367 -20.81 20.41 6.31
CA PHE A 367 -19.65 20.36 5.44
C PHE A 367 -19.85 19.47 4.22
N ARG A 368 -20.71 18.44 4.34
CA ARG A 368 -21.02 17.50 3.25
C ARG A 368 -22.51 17.16 3.25
N LEU A 369 -23.02 16.81 2.04
CA LEU A 369 -24.38 16.29 1.87
C LEU A 369 -24.49 14.87 2.41
N PRO A 370 -25.70 14.40 2.78
CA PRO A 370 -25.94 13.01 3.22
C PRO A 370 -25.43 11.95 2.24
N SER A 371 -25.48 12.21 0.92
CA SER A 371 -24.96 11.31 -0.12
C SER A 371 -23.45 10.98 0.05
N ALA A 372 -22.69 11.80 0.80
CA ALA A 372 -21.30 11.52 1.13
C ALA A 372 -21.12 10.23 1.95
N PHE A 373 -22.14 9.78 2.69
CA PHE A 373 -22.12 8.49 3.39
C PHE A 373 -21.96 7.29 2.45
N ASP A 374 -22.42 7.42 1.20
CA ASP A 374 -22.39 6.35 0.21
C ASP A 374 -21.04 6.21 -0.51
N ASN A 375 -20.13 7.18 -0.33
CA ASN A 375 -18.71 7.04 -0.68
C ASN A 375 -17.96 6.41 0.48
N ARG A 376 -18.06 5.12 0.64
CA ARG A 376 -17.57 4.39 1.82
C ARG A 376 -16.85 3.10 1.41
N PRO A 377 -16.04 2.53 2.30
CA PRO A 377 -15.63 1.15 2.12
C PRO A 377 -16.81 0.20 2.27
N LEU A 378 -16.69 -0.99 1.70
CA LEU A 378 -17.63 -2.07 1.95
C LEU A 378 -17.67 -2.40 3.45
N LYS A 379 -18.86 -2.77 3.94
CA LYS A 379 -19.00 -3.45 5.23
C LYS A 379 -18.42 -4.85 5.12
N PHE A 380 -18.04 -5.46 6.25
CA PHE A 380 -17.43 -6.78 6.22
C PHE A 380 -18.35 -7.83 5.57
N GLU A 381 -19.64 -7.82 5.89
CA GLU A 381 -20.67 -8.72 5.33
C GLU A 381 -20.86 -8.48 3.82
N GLU A 382 -20.70 -7.24 3.37
CA GLU A 382 -20.74 -6.90 1.94
C GLU A 382 -19.51 -7.44 1.21
N VAL A 383 -18.31 -7.37 1.84
CA VAL A 383 -17.10 -8.02 1.30
C VAL A 383 -17.33 -9.52 1.17
N GLU A 384 -17.81 -10.17 2.23
CA GLU A 384 -18.10 -11.62 2.21
C GLU A 384 -19.07 -12.01 1.11
N SER A 385 -20.09 -11.18 0.85
CA SER A 385 -21.11 -11.46 -0.18
C SER A 385 -20.56 -11.42 -1.61
N LYS A 386 -19.47 -10.67 -1.85
CA LYS A 386 -18.82 -10.56 -3.16
C LYS A 386 -17.78 -11.64 -3.42
N LEU A 387 -17.42 -12.42 -2.41
CA LEU A 387 -16.33 -13.41 -2.47
C LEU A 387 -16.90 -14.82 -2.70
N ASN A 388 -16.32 -15.51 -3.67
CA ASN A 388 -16.64 -16.90 -3.96
C ASN A 388 -15.78 -17.84 -3.14
N GLN A 389 -14.45 -17.82 -3.36
CA GLN A 389 -13.51 -18.70 -2.67
C GLN A 389 -12.34 -17.91 -2.11
N MET A 390 -11.96 -18.22 -0.87
CA MET A 390 -10.90 -17.53 -0.12
C MET A 390 -9.91 -18.52 0.46
N ILE A 391 -8.63 -18.15 0.40
CA ILE A 391 -7.55 -18.85 1.10
C ILE A 391 -6.91 -17.87 2.07
N PHE A 392 -7.07 -18.13 3.37
CA PHE A 392 -6.40 -17.39 4.42
C PHE A 392 -4.96 -17.88 4.56
N VAL A 393 -4.01 -16.94 4.60
CA VAL A 393 -2.59 -17.25 4.75
C VAL A 393 -2.08 -16.61 6.03
N SER A 394 -1.63 -17.41 6.98
CA SER A 394 -1.16 -16.91 8.28
C SER A 394 -0.28 -17.92 9.00
N ALA A 395 0.68 -17.42 9.79
CA ALA A 395 1.40 -18.24 10.77
C ALA A 395 0.61 -18.45 12.07
N THR A 396 -0.37 -17.57 12.32
CA THR A 396 -1.19 -17.50 13.54
C THR A 396 -2.65 -17.17 13.17
N PRO A 397 -3.38 -18.10 12.51
CA PRO A 397 -4.77 -17.86 12.12
C PRO A 397 -5.64 -17.46 13.32
N GLY A 398 -6.49 -16.46 13.14
CA GLY A 398 -7.42 -15.98 14.14
C GLY A 398 -8.65 -16.88 14.32
N GLU A 399 -9.59 -16.41 15.13
CA GLU A 399 -10.82 -17.17 15.41
C GLU A 399 -11.73 -17.26 14.16
N TYR A 400 -11.82 -16.18 13.39
CA TYR A 400 -12.62 -16.15 12.17
C TYR A 400 -12.16 -17.21 11.16
N GLU A 401 -10.85 -17.30 10.90
CA GLU A 401 -10.27 -18.30 10.00
C GLU A 401 -10.53 -19.72 10.48
N ARG A 402 -10.38 -19.97 11.79
CA ARG A 402 -10.62 -21.31 12.39
C ARG A 402 -12.07 -21.75 12.29
N GLN A 403 -13.02 -20.82 12.48
CA GLN A 403 -14.45 -21.11 12.42
C GLN A 403 -14.98 -21.31 11.00
N ASN A 404 -14.41 -20.61 10.02
CA ASN A 404 -14.93 -20.59 8.66
C ASN A 404 -14.19 -21.50 7.67
N SER A 405 -12.96 -21.94 8.00
CA SER A 405 -12.19 -22.80 7.09
C SER A 405 -12.69 -24.24 7.07
N THR A 406 -12.97 -24.75 5.88
CA THR A 406 -13.32 -26.17 5.66
C THR A 406 -12.12 -27.07 5.94
N GLN A 407 -10.91 -26.57 5.67
CA GLN A 407 -9.67 -27.30 5.95
C GLN A 407 -8.52 -26.33 6.29
N VAL A 408 -7.52 -26.87 7.00
CA VAL A 408 -6.27 -26.21 7.31
C VAL A 408 -5.11 -26.99 6.70
N ALA A 409 -4.44 -26.41 5.70
CA ALA A 409 -3.20 -26.96 5.16
C ALA A 409 -2.03 -26.40 5.99
N GLN A 410 -1.28 -27.28 6.65
CA GLN A 410 -0.13 -26.87 7.47
C GLN A 410 1.16 -26.88 6.63
N GLN A 411 1.98 -25.85 6.83
CA GLN A 411 3.29 -25.69 6.22
C GLN A 411 4.28 -25.23 7.28
N VAL A 412 4.83 -26.18 8.02
CA VAL A 412 5.72 -25.95 9.17
C VAL A 412 7.19 -26.06 8.76
N ILE A 413 7.49 -26.91 7.78
CA ILE A 413 8.85 -27.17 7.33
C ILE A 413 9.42 -25.96 6.55
N ARG A 414 10.57 -25.48 7.01
CA ARG A 414 11.39 -24.50 6.26
C ARG A 414 12.37 -25.23 5.36
N PRO A 415 12.40 -24.97 4.07
CA PRO A 415 13.34 -25.59 3.13
C PRO A 415 14.82 -25.39 3.52
N THR A 416 15.12 -24.32 4.24
CA THR A 416 16.47 -23.97 4.74
C THR A 416 16.92 -24.81 5.92
N GLY A 417 16.04 -25.60 6.51
CA GLY A 417 16.28 -26.37 7.72
C GLY A 417 16.32 -25.56 9.02
N LEU A 418 16.10 -24.26 8.97
CA LEU A 418 16.14 -23.39 10.16
C LEU A 418 15.05 -23.77 11.16
N LEU A 419 15.46 -23.88 12.41
CA LEU A 419 14.59 -24.24 13.54
C LEU A 419 13.90 -22.98 14.08
N ASP A 420 12.73 -23.15 14.71
CA ASP A 420 12.22 -22.13 15.61
C ASP A 420 13.21 -21.91 16.77
N PRO A 421 13.33 -20.68 17.31
CA PRO A 421 14.33 -20.38 18.33
C PRO A 421 14.07 -21.14 19.63
N VAL A 422 15.11 -21.28 20.42
CA VAL A 422 14.97 -21.76 21.80
C VAL A 422 14.33 -20.65 22.64
N ILE A 423 13.39 -21.00 23.52
CA ILE A 423 12.77 -20.06 24.44
C ILE A 423 13.30 -20.29 25.83
N SER A 424 13.73 -19.22 26.51
CA SER A 424 14.19 -19.21 27.90
C SER A 424 13.29 -18.26 28.70
N VAL A 425 12.61 -18.79 29.73
CA VAL A 425 11.85 -17.95 30.65
C VAL A 425 12.74 -17.64 31.84
N ARG A 426 12.87 -16.34 32.19
CA ARG A 426 13.71 -15.84 33.27
C ARG A 426 12.91 -14.90 34.18
N PRO A 427 13.28 -14.72 35.47
CA PRO A 427 12.56 -13.86 36.39
C PRO A 427 12.63 -12.39 35.97
N VAL A 428 11.62 -11.62 36.35
CA VAL A 428 11.55 -10.17 36.10
C VAL A 428 12.56 -9.42 36.94
N GLU A 429 12.82 -9.89 38.18
CA GLU A 429 13.85 -9.29 39.03
C GLU A 429 15.24 -9.41 38.40
N GLY A 430 15.91 -8.27 38.20
CA GLY A 430 17.22 -8.20 37.56
C GLY A 430 17.20 -8.29 36.01
N GLN A 431 16.03 -8.31 35.37
CA GLN A 431 15.89 -8.47 33.92
C GLN A 431 16.78 -7.53 33.08
N VAL A 432 16.95 -6.27 33.48
CA VAL A 432 17.76 -5.30 32.73
C VAL A 432 19.25 -5.63 32.81
N THR A 433 19.73 -6.09 33.97
CA THR A 433 21.14 -6.48 34.14
C THR A 433 21.46 -7.78 33.41
N ASP A 434 20.58 -8.75 33.48
CA ASP A 434 20.70 -10.03 32.75
C ASP A 434 20.67 -9.76 31.23
N LEU A 435 19.73 -8.94 30.75
CA LEU A 435 19.64 -8.56 29.34
C LEU A 435 20.88 -7.83 28.86
N LEU A 436 21.47 -6.95 29.67
CA LEU A 436 22.73 -6.27 29.34
C LEU A 436 23.88 -7.25 29.10
N GLY A 437 23.97 -8.30 29.94
CA GLY A 437 24.94 -9.37 29.76
C GLY A 437 24.76 -10.14 28.46
N GLU A 438 23.50 -10.47 28.11
CA GLU A 438 23.17 -11.16 26.87
C GLU A 438 23.43 -10.28 25.63
N ILE A 439 23.11 -8.98 25.69
CA ILE A 439 23.40 -8.03 24.63
C ILE A 439 24.90 -7.97 24.35
N ASN A 440 25.73 -7.83 25.39
CA ASN A 440 27.19 -7.77 25.23
C ASN A 440 27.74 -9.06 24.58
N ALA A 441 27.25 -10.23 25.01
CA ALA A 441 27.64 -11.51 24.42
C ALA A 441 27.26 -11.62 22.92
N ARG A 442 26.16 -10.98 22.48
CA ARG A 442 25.74 -10.94 21.07
C ARG A 442 26.57 -9.94 20.26
N ILE A 443 26.87 -8.79 20.83
CA ILE A 443 27.73 -7.76 20.20
C ILE A 443 29.12 -8.34 19.91
N GLU A 444 29.71 -9.10 20.84
CA GLU A 444 31.01 -9.78 20.64
C GLU A 444 30.98 -10.74 19.44
N ARG A 445 29.81 -11.32 19.12
CA ARG A 445 29.61 -12.22 17.97
C ARG A 445 29.17 -11.48 16.71
N GLN A 446 29.07 -10.16 16.75
CA GLN A 446 28.53 -9.32 15.66
C GLN A 446 27.06 -9.64 15.29
N GLU A 447 26.29 -10.11 16.24
CA GLU A 447 24.88 -10.43 16.11
C GLU A 447 24.02 -9.23 16.58
N ARG A 448 22.73 -9.24 16.24
CA ARG A 448 21.78 -8.15 16.54
C ARG A 448 20.71 -8.60 17.51
N VAL A 449 20.19 -7.63 18.26
CA VAL A 449 19.23 -7.87 19.34
C VAL A 449 17.98 -7.02 19.14
N LEU A 450 16.80 -7.62 19.33
CA LEU A 450 15.52 -6.92 19.44
C LEU A 450 15.01 -7.01 20.88
N VAL A 451 14.54 -5.89 21.43
CA VAL A 451 13.98 -5.82 22.78
C VAL A 451 12.56 -5.25 22.72
N THR A 452 11.59 -5.99 23.23
CA THR A 452 10.19 -5.53 23.26
C THR A 452 9.76 -5.13 24.67
N THR A 453 9.18 -3.93 24.78
CA THR A 453 8.65 -3.34 26.01
C THR A 453 7.13 -3.16 25.93
N LEU A 454 6.48 -2.80 27.04
CA LEU A 454 5.04 -2.57 27.09
C LEU A 454 4.66 -1.10 26.86
N THR A 455 5.53 -0.17 27.19
CA THR A 455 5.23 1.27 27.14
C THR A 455 6.33 2.05 26.40
N LYS A 456 5.94 3.20 25.81
CA LYS A 456 6.86 4.13 25.16
C LYS A 456 7.92 4.63 26.15
N LYS A 457 7.51 5.03 27.33
CA LYS A 457 8.43 5.49 28.38
C LYS A 457 9.48 4.45 28.73
N MET A 458 9.07 3.19 28.92
CA MET A 458 10.00 2.10 29.22
C MET A 458 10.99 1.88 28.07
N ALA A 459 10.55 2.02 26.82
CA ALA A 459 11.45 1.89 25.67
C ALA A 459 12.48 3.03 25.61
N GLU A 460 12.04 4.27 25.90
CA GLU A 460 12.90 5.45 25.98
C GLU A 460 13.92 5.31 27.13
N ASP A 461 13.44 5.07 28.35
CA ASP A 461 14.29 4.92 29.56
C ASP A 461 15.36 3.79 29.36
N LEU A 462 14.95 2.69 28.74
CA LEU A 462 15.86 1.57 28.47
C LEU A 462 16.87 1.89 27.38
N THR A 463 16.49 2.64 26.36
CA THR A 463 17.39 3.11 25.30
C THR A 463 18.43 4.06 25.87
N ASP A 464 18.04 5.00 26.71
CA ASP A 464 18.95 5.93 27.38
C ASP A 464 19.95 5.16 28.27
N TYR A 465 19.46 4.21 29.06
CA TYR A 465 20.30 3.37 29.92
C TYR A 465 21.35 2.58 29.10
N PHE A 466 20.93 1.93 28.00
CA PHE A 466 21.87 1.17 27.17
C PHE A 466 22.86 2.07 26.44
N THR A 467 22.45 3.29 26.06
CA THR A 467 23.36 4.31 25.49
C THR A 467 24.43 4.72 26.49
N GLU A 468 24.05 4.93 27.77
CA GLU A 468 25.00 5.24 28.86
C GLU A 468 25.99 4.08 29.12
N GLN A 469 25.57 2.83 28.87
CA GLN A 469 26.45 1.65 28.93
C GLN A 469 27.33 1.47 27.66
N GLY A 470 27.28 2.39 26.71
CA GLY A 470 28.08 2.36 25.48
C GLY A 470 27.57 1.45 24.38
N ILE A 471 26.33 0.99 24.46
CA ILE A 471 25.68 0.15 23.44
C ILE A 471 25.12 1.04 22.33
N LYS A 472 25.31 0.66 21.07
CA LYS A 472 24.69 1.33 19.92
C LYS A 472 23.25 0.87 19.79
N VAL A 473 22.34 1.64 20.36
CA VAL A 473 20.90 1.32 20.44
C VAL A 473 20.06 2.43 19.83
N LYS A 474 18.97 2.04 19.18
CA LYS A 474 17.88 2.95 18.78
C LYS A 474 16.53 2.42 19.30
N TYR A 475 15.59 3.32 19.60
CA TYR A 475 14.23 2.92 19.91
C TYR A 475 13.31 3.15 18.72
N MET A 476 12.25 2.33 18.63
CA MET A 476 11.26 2.38 17.56
C MET A 476 9.84 2.37 18.13
N HIS A 477 9.01 3.34 17.77
CA HIS A 477 7.60 3.42 18.16
C HIS A 477 6.69 3.75 16.97
N HIS A 478 5.38 3.87 17.21
CA HIS A 478 4.38 4.06 16.16
C HIS A 478 4.42 5.44 15.48
N GLU A 479 5.01 6.45 16.14
CA GLU A 479 5.16 7.82 15.63
C GLU A 479 6.40 7.98 14.73
N VAL A 480 7.32 7.01 14.76
CA VAL A 480 8.47 6.98 13.83
C VAL A 480 7.92 6.79 12.43
N ASP A 481 8.24 7.70 11.52
CA ASP A 481 7.76 7.63 10.16
C ASP A 481 8.33 6.39 9.40
N THR A 482 7.76 6.10 8.25
CA THR A 482 8.14 4.89 7.52
C THR A 482 9.58 4.96 7.03
N PHE A 483 10.06 6.15 6.68
CA PHE A 483 11.42 6.34 6.18
C PHE A 483 12.45 6.15 7.30
N GLU A 484 12.28 6.84 8.43
CA GLU A 484 13.13 6.70 9.62
C GLU A 484 13.16 5.24 10.12
N ARG A 485 12.00 4.55 10.07
CA ARG A 485 11.93 3.12 10.40
C ARG A 485 12.79 2.27 9.46
N MET A 486 12.76 2.52 8.16
CA MET A 486 13.59 1.80 7.19
C MET A 486 15.09 2.06 7.43
N GLU A 487 15.45 3.29 7.80
CA GLU A 487 16.80 3.67 8.16
C GLU A 487 17.29 2.94 9.41
N ILE A 488 16.47 2.89 10.48
CA ILE A 488 16.80 2.12 11.70
C ILE A 488 17.03 0.64 11.38
N ILE A 489 16.18 0.05 10.52
CA ILE A 489 16.32 -1.35 10.10
C ILE A 489 17.60 -1.56 9.29
N LYS A 490 17.92 -0.64 8.38
CA LYS A 490 19.16 -0.66 7.62
C LYS A 490 20.36 -0.59 8.54
N ASP A 491 20.37 0.36 9.47
CA ASP A 491 21.44 0.54 10.45
C ASP A 491 21.68 -0.73 11.29
N LEU A 492 20.58 -1.40 11.68
CA LEU A 492 20.65 -2.67 12.38
C LEU A 492 21.30 -3.76 11.52
N ARG A 493 20.90 -3.87 10.25
CA ARG A 493 21.47 -4.86 9.33
C ARG A 493 22.93 -4.58 8.96
N LEU A 494 23.29 -3.32 8.77
CA LEU A 494 24.68 -2.90 8.51
C LEU A 494 25.58 -2.99 9.74
N GLY A 495 25.02 -3.07 10.94
CA GLY A 495 25.77 -3.07 12.20
C GLY A 495 26.20 -1.69 12.67
N SER A 496 25.61 -0.63 12.13
CA SER A 496 25.74 0.72 12.66
C SER A 496 25.12 0.84 14.05
N ILE A 497 24.06 0.05 14.31
CA ILE A 497 23.45 -0.17 15.62
C ILE A 497 23.40 -1.67 15.93
N ASP A 498 23.42 -2.03 17.21
CA ASP A 498 23.46 -3.41 17.69
C ASP A 498 22.10 -3.86 18.25
N VAL A 499 21.34 -2.91 18.81
CA VAL A 499 20.07 -3.17 19.51
C VAL A 499 18.98 -2.23 19.01
N VAL A 500 17.79 -2.78 18.82
CA VAL A 500 16.56 -1.99 18.64
C VAL A 500 15.59 -2.31 19.77
N VAL A 501 15.15 -1.26 20.47
CA VAL A 501 14.15 -1.34 21.54
C VAL A 501 12.82 -0.79 21.05
N GLY A 502 11.69 -1.41 21.37
CA GLY A 502 10.39 -0.83 21.04
C GLY A 502 9.19 -1.58 21.58
N ILE A 503 8.02 -1.00 21.42
CA ILE A 503 6.76 -1.54 21.95
C ILE A 503 6.22 -2.63 21.03
N ASN A 504 6.10 -2.33 19.77
CA ASN A 504 5.61 -3.22 18.72
C ASN A 504 6.56 -3.16 17.53
N LEU A 505 7.74 -3.76 17.74
CA LEU A 505 8.81 -3.77 16.74
C LEU A 505 8.43 -4.52 15.46
N LEU A 506 7.27 -5.16 15.44
CA LEU A 506 7.07 -6.36 14.66
C LEU A 506 5.82 -6.26 13.80
N ARG A 507 5.65 -5.10 13.11
CA ARG A 507 4.77 -5.13 11.96
C ARG A 507 5.36 -6.11 10.95
N GLU A 508 4.50 -6.92 10.37
CA GLU A 508 4.78 -7.98 9.43
C GLU A 508 5.66 -7.46 8.26
N GLY A 509 6.47 -8.32 7.68
CA GLY A 509 7.30 -7.99 6.52
C GLY A 509 8.78 -7.71 6.79
N LEU A 510 9.23 -7.67 8.08
CA LEU A 510 10.65 -7.50 8.38
C LEU A 510 11.41 -8.84 8.30
N ASP A 511 12.43 -8.87 7.47
CA ASP A 511 13.35 -9.99 7.30
C ASP A 511 14.75 -9.63 7.84
N LEU A 512 15.04 -10.05 9.07
CA LEU A 512 16.25 -9.68 9.81
C LEU A 512 17.05 -10.95 10.18
N PRO A 513 17.77 -11.55 9.26
CA PRO A 513 18.55 -12.76 9.55
C PRO A 513 19.73 -12.53 10.52
N GLU A 514 20.14 -11.30 10.70
CA GLU A 514 21.22 -10.88 11.62
C GLU A 514 20.78 -10.92 13.10
N VAL A 515 19.47 -10.96 13.37
CA VAL A 515 18.91 -10.99 14.73
C VAL A 515 19.00 -12.39 15.30
N SER A 516 19.83 -12.58 16.33
CA SER A 516 19.98 -13.85 17.05
C SER A 516 19.30 -13.84 18.40
N LEU A 517 19.00 -12.69 19.00
CA LEU A 517 18.31 -12.57 20.27
C LEU A 517 17.07 -11.68 20.17
N VAL A 518 15.97 -12.19 20.69
CA VAL A 518 14.76 -11.42 20.95
C VAL A 518 14.45 -11.46 22.44
N ALA A 519 14.42 -10.31 23.10
CA ALA A 519 14.07 -10.20 24.51
C ALA A 519 12.66 -9.61 24.67
N ILE A 520 11.84 -10.26 25.46
CA ILE A 520 10.47 -9.84 25.77
C ILE A 520 10.40 -9.50 27.25
N LEU A 521 10.39 -8.20 27.57
CA LEU A 521 10.28 -7.74 28.95
C LEU A 521 8.83 -7.83 29.42
N ASP A 522 8.63 -8.11 30.72
CA ASP A 522 7.30 -8.24 31.32
C ASP A 522 6.35 -9.11 30.48
N ALA A 523 6.80 -10.31 30.13
CA ALA A 523 6.05 -11.22 29.26
C ALA A 523 4.79 -11.79 29.94
N ASP A 524 4.71 -11.77 31.27
CA ASP A 524 3.58 -12.18 32.09
C ASP A 524 2.44 -11.13 32.20
N LYS A 525 2.64 -9.92 31.69
CA LYS A 525 1.61 -8.87 31.71
C LYS A 525 0.65 -9.08 30.54
N GLU A 526 -0.37 -9.94 30.74
CA GLU A 526 -1.36 -10.25 29.71
C GLU A 526 -2.00 -9.01 29.10
N GLY A 527 -2.24 -9.07 27.80
CA GLY A 527 -2.83 -8.01 27.01
C GLY A 527 -2.58 -8.18 25.53
N PHE A 528 -3.00 -7.24 24.72
CA PHE A 528 -2.87 -7.27 23.26
C PHE A 528 -1.42 -7.52 22.79
N LEU A 529 -0.44 -6.90 23.45
CA LEU A 529 1.00 -7.02 23.12
C LEU A 529 1.64 -8.31 23.62
N ARG A 530 0.98 -9.07 24.48
CA ARG A 530 1.45 -10.34 25.05
C ARG A 530 0.45 -11.49 24.83
N SER A 531 -0.45 -11.32 23.85
CA SER A 531 -1.31 -12.42 23.39
C SER A 531 -0.49 -13.51 22.72
N GLU A 532 -1.02 -14.73 22.68
CA GLU A 532 -0.42 -15.88 21.98
C GLU A 532 0.08 -15.50 20.57
N THR A 533 -0.77 -14.87 19.78
CA THR A 533 -0.42 -14.42 18.42
C THR A 533 0.77 -13.45 18.41
N SER A 534 0.75 -12.44 19.28
CA SER A 534 1.82 -11.45 19.37
C SER A 534 3.15 -12.10 19.80
N LEU A 535 3.10 -13.01 20.77
CA LEU A 535 4.28 -13.76 21.23
C LEU A 535 4.87 -14.64 20.13
N ILE A 536 4.04 -15.44 19.43
CA ILE A 536 4.51 -16.31 18.32
C ILE A 536 5.15 -15.48 17.21
N GLN A 537 4.60 -14.33 16.87
CA GLN A 537 5.18 -13.44 15.86
C GLN A 537 6.51 -12.84 16.29
N THR A 538 6.60 -12.43 17.56
CA THR A 538 7.82 -11.91 18.16
C THR A 538 8.93 -12.98 18.19
N ILE A 539 8.59 -14.18 18.63
CA ILE A 539 9.48 -15.36 18.62
C ILE A 539 9.99 -15.63 17.20
N GLY A 540 9.09 -15.57 16.21
CA GLY A 540 9.41 -15.83 14.81
C GLY A 540 10.46 -14.89 14.20
N ARG A 541 10.79 -13.76 14.84
CA ARG A 541 11.85 -12.86 14.36
C ARG A 541 13.24 -13.43 14.53
N ALA A 542 13.49 -14.22 15.57
CA ALA A 542 14.74 -14.94 15.75
C ALA A 542 14.83 -16.26 14.94
N ALA A 543 13.76 -16.70 14.28
CA ALA A 543 13.71 -17.98 13.56
C ALA A 543 14.48 -18.02 12.23
N ARG A 544 15.15 -16.93 11.83
CA ARG A 544 16.00 -16.84 10.63
C ARG A 544 17.49 -16.97 10.93
N ASN A 545 17.83 -17.01 12.19
CA ASN A 545 19.18 -17.24 12.67
C ASN A 545 19.29 -18.66 13.23
N ALA A 546 20.36 -19.39 12.88
CA ALA A 546 20.56 -20.75 13.36
C ALA A 546 20.78 -20.81 14.88
N GLU A 547 21.34 -19.74 15.48
CA GLU A 547 21.59 -19.55 16.91
C GLU A 547 20.48 -18.73 17.60
N GLY A 548 19.28 -18.70 17.00
CA GLY A 548 18.14 -17.90 17.49
C GLY A 548 17.73 -18.27 18.92
N LEU A 549 17.70 -17.25 19.80
CA LEU A 549 17.26 -17.35 21.20
C LEU A 549 16.17 -16.31 21.46
N VAL A 550 15.16 -16.70 22.22
CA VAL A 550 14.16 -15.79 22.79
C VAL A 550 14.20 -15.86 24.30
N ILE A 551 14.32 -14.72 24.94
CA ILE A 551 14.23 -14.61 26.40
C ILE A 551 12.91 -13.93 26.75
N MET A 552 12.09 -14.60 27.54
CA MET A 552 10.88 -14.05 28.13
C MET A 552 11.12 -13.77 29.61
N TYR A 553 11.10 -12.50 30.00
CA TYR A 553 11.18 -12.16 31.41
C TYR A 553 9.77 -12.16 32.00
N ALA A 554 9.55 -13.11 32.91
CA ALA A 554 8.25 -13.35 33.53
C ALA A 554 8.43 -14.05 34.90
N ASP A 555 7.63 -13.65 35.88
CA ASP A 555 7.60 -14.32 37.17
C ASP A 555 6.61 -15.49 37.18
N GLU A 556 5.58 -15.42 36.32
CA GLU A 556 4.59 -16.49 36.12
C GLU A 556 4.41 -16.79 34.63
N ILE A 557 4.17 -18.04 34.29
CA ILE A 557 3.83 -18.44 32.91
C ILE A 557 2.32 -18.28 32.74
N THR A 558 1.90 -17.33 31.90
CA THR A 558 0.48 -17.11 31.57
C THR A 558 -0.01 -18.11 30.53
N ASP A 559 -1.34 -18.23 30.38
CA ASP A 559 -1.94 -19.10 29.37
C ASP A 559 -1.48 -18.75 27.94
N SER A 560 -1.29 -17.46 27.65
CA SER A 560 -0.79 -16.99 26.36
C SER A 560 0.67 -17.39 26.11
N MET A 561 1.50 -17.31 27.16
CA MET A 561 2.89 -17.76 27.10
C MET A 561 2.97 -19.28 26.90
N ASP A 562 2.21 -20.04 27.70
CA ASP A 562 2.22 -21.51 27.63
C ASP A 562 1.86 -22.01 26.23
N ARG A 563 0.78 -21.45 25.63
CA ARG A 563 0.40 -21.80 24.26
C ARG A 563 1.47 -21.41 23.22
N ALA A 564 2.08 -20.24 23.36
CA ALA A 564 3.12 -19.78 22.43
C ALA A 564 4.39 -20.64 22.54
N ILE A 565 4.80 -21.00 23.75
CA ILE A 565 5.96 -21.87 24.01
C ILE A 565 5.69 -23.27 23.44
N THR A 566 4.57 -23.90 23.83
CA THR A 566 4.17 -25.22 23.38
C THR A 566 4.12 -25.31 21.85
N GLU A 567 3.52 -24.34 21.18
CA GLU A 567 3.45 -24.32 19.71
C GLU A 567 4.83 -24.16 19.07
N THR A 568 5.69 -23.31 19.63
CA THR A 568 7.06 -23.11 19.13
C THR A 568 7.89 -24.38 19.28
N GLU A 569 7.80 -25.05 20.42
CA GLU A 569 8.47 -26.35 20.67
C GLU A 569 7.97 -27.45 19.74
N ARG A 570 6.65 -27.52 19.52
CA ARG A 570 6.05 -28.44 18.55
C ARG A 570 6.62 -28.24 17.14
N ARG A 571 6.67 -27.00 16.67
CA ARG A 571 7.21 -26.64 15.35
C ARG A 571 8.70 -27.00 15.26
N ARG A 572 9.46 -26.68 16.31
CA ARG A 572 10.88 -26.98 16.40
C ARG A 572 11.13 -28.51 16.33
N ALA A 573 10.35 -29.32 17.06
CA ALA A 573 10.47 -30.77 17.04
C ALA A 573 10.20 -31.37 15.65
N ILE A 574 9.16 -30.90 14.96
CA ILE A 574 8.82 -31.32 13.58
C ILE A 574 9.99 -31.00 12.63
N GLN A 575 10.51 -29.78 12.67
CA GLN A 575 11.63 -29.37 11.81
C GLN A 575 12.90 -30.17 12.12
N MET A 576 13.20 -30.45 13.39
CA MET A 576 14.36 -31.26 13.78
C MET A 576 14.25 -32.70 13.26
N ALA A 577 13.07 -33.29 13.34
CA ALA A 577 12.84 -34.63 12.81
C ALA A 577 13.05 -34.66 11.28
N TYR A 578 12.49 -33.70 10.58
CA TYR A 578 12.66 -33.55 9.13
C TYR A 578 14.13 -33.38 8.74
N ASN A 579 14.84 -32.48 9.42
CA ASN A 579 16.26 -32.24 9.18
C ASN A 579 17.11 -33.49 9.35
N LYS A 580 16.82 -34.27 10.41
CA LYS A 580 17.52 -35.53 10.70
C LYS A 580 17.26 -36.57 9.62
N GLU A 581 16.03 -36.72 9.18
CA GLU A 581 15.63 -37.66 8.12
C GLU A 581 16.29 -37.32 6.77
N HIS A 582 16.39 -36.02 6.43
CA HIS A 582 16.91 -35.56 5.13
C HIS A 582 18.39 -35.15 5.19
N GLY A 583 19.07 -35.28 6.32
CA GLY A 583 20.48 -34.86 6.47
C GLY A 583 20.72 -33.37 6.30
N ILE A 584 19.73 -32.53 6.61
CA ILE A 584 19.81 -31.07 6.44
C ILE A 584 20.48 -30.44 7.66
N VAL A 585 21.53 -29.65 7.42
CA VAL A 585 22.18 -28.83 8.46
C VAL A 585 21.65 -27.39 8.35
N PRO A 586 20.99 -26.87 9.39
CA PRO A 586 20.50 -25.50 9.41
C PRO A 586 21.63 -24.49 9.17
N LYS A 587 21.39 -23.50 8.29
CA LYS A 587 22.35 -22.41 8.06
C LYS A 587 21.60 -21.08 8.10
N THR A 588 22.17 -20.10 8.78
CA THR A 588 21.63 -18.73 8.80
C THR A 588 21.54 -18.19 7.37
N ILE A 589 20.42 -17.58 7.04
CA ILE A 589 20.19 -16.98 5.72
C ILE A 589 21.05 -15.72 5.60
N VAL A 590 21.84 -15.65 4.55
CA VAL A 590 22.56 -14.41 4.19
C VAL A 590 21.80 -13.78 3.03
N LYS A 591 21.18 -12.62 3.28
CA LYS A 591 20.53 -11.83 2.23
C LYS A 591 21.37 -10.59 1.94
N ALA A 592 21.62 -10.33 0.66
CA ALA A 592 22.17 -9.04 0.25
C ALA A 592 21.24 -7.92 0.74
N ILE A 593 21.84 -6.85 1.26
CA ILE A 593 21.13 -5.61 1.56
C ILE A 593 20.91 -4.96 0.20
N PRO A 594 19.67 -4.66 -0.21
CA PRO A 594 19.41 -4.06 -1.51
C PRO A 594 20.17 -2.74 -1.67
N ASP A 595 20.84 -2.56 -2.81
CA ASP A 595 21.63 -1.35 -3.13
C ASP A 595 20.77 -0.07 -3.21
N SER A 596 19.45 -0.20 -3.35
CA SER A 596 18.49 0.91 -3.25
C SER A 596 18.62 1.74 -1.97
N ILE A 597 19.29 1.16 -0.96
CA ILE A 597 19.58 1.80 0.31
C ILE A 597 20.95 2.55 0.30
N GLU A 598 21.88 2.21 -0.60
CA GLU A 598 23.15 2.94 -0.73
C GLU A 598 23.05 4.34 -1.35
N ILE A 599 21.90 4.65 -1.96
CA ILE A 599 21.68 5.96 -2.60
C ILE A 599 21.54 7.08 -1.54
N SER A 600 21.10 6.76 -0.32
CA SER A 600 20.99 7.76 0.76
C SER A 600 22.35 8.22 1.30
N ASP A 601 23.36 7.33 1.40
CA ASP A 601 24.69 7.69 1.90
C ASP A 601 25.50 8.55 0.90
N LYS A 602 25.23 8.39 -0.41
CA LYS A 602 25.82 9.29 -1.43
C LYS A 602 25.13 10.65 -1.50
N ALA A 603 23.88 10.76 -1.06
CA ALA A 603 23.17 12.03 -0.97
C ALA A 603 23.62 12.87 0.25
N GLU A 604 24.00 12.24 1.36
CA GLU A 604 24.57 12.96 2.52
C GLU A 604 26.00 13.47 2.26
N SER A 605 26.82 12.77 1.49
CA SER A 605 28.17 13.24 1.13
C SER A 605 28.18 14.36 0.08
N ALA A 606 27.09 14.57 -0.64
CA ALA A 606 26.88 15.71 -1.52
C ALA A 606 25.98 16.76 -0.86
N LYS A 607 26.43 17.44 0.19
CA LYS A 607 25.88 18.75 0.57
C LYS A 607 26.11 19.73 -0.57
N MET A 608 25.31 19.57 -1.61
CA MET A 608 25.36 20.41 -2.81
C MET A 608 24.91 21.82 -2.45
N ASN A 609 25.84 22.72 -2.43
CA ASN A 609 25.61 24.13 -2.17
C ASN A 609 24.96 24.80 -3.40
N THR A 610 23.64 24.65 -3.57
CA THR A 610 22.86 25.06 -4.76
C THR A 610 22.97 26.56 -5.10
N ARG A 611 23.41 27.39 -4.17
CA ARG A 611 23.64 28.82 -4.43
C ARG A 611 24.77 29.10 -5.43
N ARG A 612 25.57 28.09 -5.81
CA ARG A 612 26.71 28.22 -6.76
C ARG A 612 26.61 27.30 -7.98
N MET A 613 25.53 26.51 -8.12
CA MET A 613 25.36 25.62 -9.29
C MET A 613 25.00 26.38 -10.55
N GLY A 614 25.75 26.15 -11.62
CA GLY A 614 25.41 26.63 -12.95
C GLY A 614 24.13 25.97 -13.51
N LYS A 615 23.51 26.59 -14.52
CA LYS A 615 22.28 26.08 -15.13
C LYS A 615 22.45 24.65 -15.68
N LEU A 616 23.56 24.35 -16.34
CA LEU A 616 23.89 23.03 -16.90
C LEU A 616 24.10 21.97 -15.82
N GLU A 617 24.73 22.31 -14.71
CA GLU A 617 24.94 21.38 -13.59
C GLU A 617 23.61 21.06 -12.90
N ARG A 618 22.68 22.03 -12.81
CA ARG A 618 21.36 21.84 -12.26
C ARG A 618 20.50 20.92 -13.15
N GLU A 619 20.53 21.12 -14.45
CA GLU A 619 19.84 20.26 -15.42
C GLU A 619 20.39 18.81 -15.37
N ALA A 620 21.71 18.63 -15.29
CA ALA A 620 22.33 17.31 -15.15
C ALA A 620 21.95 16.63 -13.82
N ALA A 621 21.81 17.38 -12.72
CA ALA A 621 21.37 16.85 -11.44
C ALA A 621 19.87 16.44 -11.49
N ILE A 622 19.02 17.22 -12.13
CA ILE A 622 17.60 16.89 -12.34
C ILE A 622 17.46 15.62 -13.18
N ASP A 623 18.23 15.47 -14.25
CA ASP A 623 18.20 14.28 -15.11
C ASP A 623 18.68 13.01 -14.38
N ARG A 624 19.67 13.14 -13.50
CA ARG A 624 20.14 12.02 -12.67
C ARG A 624 19.07 11.61 -11.67
N LEU A 625 18.56 12.55 -10.87
CA LEU A 625 17.52 12.29 -9.88
C LEU A 625 16.23 11.76 -10.52
N THR A 626 15.90 12.19 -11.74
CA THR A 626 14.74 11.69 -12.48
C THR A 626 14.92 10.22 -12.87
N ARG A 627 16.13 9.79 -13.25
CA ARG A 627 16.43 8.38 -13.52
C ARG A 627 16.33 7.54 -12.24
N GLU A 628 16.97 8.00 -11.16
CA GLU A 628 16.92 7.34 -9.85
C GLU A 628 15.48 7.20 -9.33
N MET A 629 14.67 8.26 -9.45
CA MET A 629 13.25 8.25 -9.11
C MET A 629 12.45 7.18 -9.90
N LYS A 630 12.71 7.07 -11.21
CA LYS A 630 12.04 6.07 -12.05
C LYS A 630 12.48 4.64 -11.71
N GLU A 631 13.73 4.44 -11.35
CA GLU A 631 14.24 3.15 -10.90
C GLU A 631 13.64 2.74 -9.56
N ALA A 632 13.58 3.66 -8.59
CA ALA A 632 12.91 3.44 -7.31
C ALA A 632 11.42 3.09 -7.51
N ALA A 633 10.72 3.79 -8.40
CA ALA A 633 9.32 3.50 -8.73
C ALA A 633 9.14 2.11 -9.37
N LYS A 634 10.06 1.66 -10.25
CA LYS A 634 10.03 0.30 -10.82
C LYS A 634 10.22 -0.80 -9.77
N LEU A 635 10.99 -0.51 -8.74
CA LEU A 635 11.20 -1.40 -7.59
C LEU A 635 10.07 -1.31 -6.56
N LEU A 636 9.01 -0.53 -6.84
CA LEU A 636 7.87 -0.27 -5.96
C LEU A 636 8.25 0.47 -4.64
N GLU A 637 9.37 1.17 -4.64
CA GLU A 637 9.87 2.01 -3.54
C GLU A 637 9.28 3.42 -3.65
N PHE A 638 7.97 3.53 -3.54
CA PHE A 638 7.25 4.78 -3.85
C PHE A 638 7.57 5.94 -2.91
N GLU A 639 7.90 5.68 -1.67
CA GLU A 639 8.30 6.72 -0.71
C GLU A 639 9.66 7.31 -1.07
N HIS A 640 10.59 6.47 -1.51
CA HIS A 640 11.88 6.94 -2.03
C HIS A 640 11.72 7.69 -3.35
N ALA A 641 10.87 7.20 -4.24
CA ALA A 641 10.54 7.90 -5.48
C ALA A 641 9.88 9.28 -5.22
N ALA A 642 9.00 9.39 -4.22
CA ALA A 642 8.39 10.63 -3.79
C ALA A 642 9.41 11.62 -3.22
N PHE A 643 10.33 11.16 -2.39
CA PHE A 643 11.43 11.97 -1.87
C PHE A 643 12.34 12.54 -2.99
N LEU A 644 12.69 11.71 -3.97
CA LEU A 644 13.47 12.14 -5.14
C LEU A 644 12.70 13.16 -6.00
N ARG A 645 11.39 12.99 -6.17
CA ARG A 645 10.51 13.95 -6.85
C ARG A 645 10.54 15.31 -6.16
N ASP A 646 10.42 15.33 -4.84
CA ASP A 646 10.42 16.57 -4.08
C ASP A 646 11.77 17.30 -4.15
N GLN A 647 12.88 16.55 -4.21
CA GLN A 647 14.21 17.11 -4.49
C GLN A 647 14.30 17.72 -5.90
N ILE A 648 13.77 17.04 -6.92
CA ILE A 648 13.72 17.53 -8.29
C ILE A 648 12.93 18.85 -8.36
N ASP A 649 11.80 18.94 -7.71
CA ASP A 649 10.95 20.12 -7.69
C ASP A 649 11.63 21.31 -6.95
N ARG A 650 12.36 21.05 -5.88
CA ARG A 650 13.19 22.07 -5.21
C ARG A 650 14.33 22.58 -6.11
N LEU A 651 15.01 21.69 -6.79
CA LEU A 651 16.05 22.05 -7.77
C LEU A 651 15.47 22.89 -8.92
N ARG A 652 14.28 22.58 -9.42
CA ARG A 652 13.57 23.35 -10.43
C ARG A 652 13.24 24.76 -9.97
N ARG A 653 12.88 24.93 -8.69
CA ARG A 653 12.63 26.24 -8.06
C ARG A 653 13.91 27.00 -7.68
N GLY A 654 15.08 26.38 -7.83
CA GLY A 654 16.37 26.98 -7.41
C GLY A 654 16.61 26.92 -5.91
N GLU A 655 15.90 26.07 -5.20
CA GLU A 655 16.01 25.84 -3.76
C GLU A 655 17.01 24.73 -3.45
N ASN A 656 17.47 24.65 -2.19
CA ASN A 656 18.40 23.61 -1.78
C ASN A 656 17.66 22.26 -1.66
N PRO A 657 18.07 21.18 -2.36
CA PRO A 657 17.38 19.89 -2.34
C PRO A 657 17.37 19.20 -0.96
N THR A 658 18.30 19.57 -0.06
CA THR A 658 18.47 18.96 1.27
C THR A 658 17.98 19.85 2.43
N ALA A 659 17.22 20.92 2.18
CA ALA A 659 16.72 21.76 3.26
C ALA A 659 15.60 21.05 4.04
N ASP A 660 15.82 20.82 5.34
CA ASP A 660 14.87 20.20 6.26
C ASP A 660 13.55 21.00 6.31
N SER A 661 12.44 20.32 6.06
CA SER A 661 11.09 20.91 6.10
C SER A 661 10.69 21.41 7.50
N SER A 662 11.26 20.84 8.56
CA SER A 662 11.04 21.23 9.95
C SER A 662 11.64 22.60 10.28
N ALA A 663 12.85 22.90 9.81
CA ALA A 663 13.52 24.18 10.03
C ALA A 663 12.87 25.35 9.28
N GLU A 664 12.21 25.09 8.15
CA GLU A 664 11.48 26.12 7.41
C GLU A 664 10.09 26.43 7.98
N GLN A 665 9.41 25.43 8.55
CA GLN A 665 8.16 25.62 9.27
C GLN A 665 8.37 26.41 10.57
N GLU A 666 9.44 26.15 11.33
CA GLU A 666 9.80 26.95 12.50
C GLU A 666 10.17 28.39 12.14
N ARG A 667 10.88 28.60 11.03
CA ARG A 667 11.21 29.97 10.53
C ARG A 667 9.95 30.73 10.08
N LYS A 668 9.01 30.06 9.41
CA LYS A 668 7.71 30.67 9.02
C LYS A 668 6.83 30.95 10.22
N GLN A 669 6.79 30.07 11.24
CA GLN A 669 6.06 30.32 12.49
C GLN A 669 6.69 31.44 13.31
N ASN A 670 8.01 31.50 13.42
CA ASN A 670 8.71 32.57 14.12
C ASN A 670 8.59 33.92 13.40
N HIS A 671 8.56 33.94 12.08
CA HIS A 671 8.34 35.17 11.30
C HIS A 671 6.90 35.69 11.44
N ALA A 672 5.91 34.79 11.48
CA ALA A 672 4.49 35.13 11.73
C ALA A 672 4.27 35.64 13.16
N GLN A 673 4.96 35.07 14.15
CA GLN A 673 4.91 35.55 15.53
C GLN A 673 5.58 36.92 15.70
N THR A 674 6.67 37.17 14.99
CA THR A 674 7.38 38.46 15.03
C THR A 674 6.57 39.57 14.37
N GLN A 675 5.87 39.29 13.26
CA GLN A 675 4.95 40.24 12.63
C GLN A 675 3.69 40.50 13.48
N ARG A 676 3.18 39.51 14.22
CA ARG A 676 2.08 39.72 15.19
C ARG A 676 2.50 40.52 16.39
N ARG A 677 3.73 40.40 16.89
CA ARG A 677 4.29 41.25 17.96
C ARG A 677 4.53 42.69 17.50
N GLY A 678 5.03 42.91 16.27
CA GLY A 678 5.22 44.26 15.70
C GLY A 678 3.93 45.03 15.50
N ARG A 679 2.81 44.38 15.15
CA ARG A 679 1.50 45.02 15.02
C ARG A 679 0.83 45.40 16.36
N LYS A 680 1.19 44.75 17.49
CA LYS A 680 0.68 45.11 18.82
C LYS A 680 1.37 46.33 19.45
N TYR A 681 2.55 46.72 18.92
CA TYR A 681 3.27 47.91 19.39
C TYR A 681 2.96 49.22 18.61
N LEU A 682 2.33 49.12 17.44
CA LEU A 682 1.96 50.26 16.61
C LEU A 682 0.50 50.74 16.83
N GLY A 683 -0.24 50.11 17.74
CA GLY A 683 -1.64 50.44 18.06
C GLY A 683 -1.84 51.20 19.39
N LYS A 684 -0.78 51.74 20.01
CA LYS A 684 -0.85 52.61 21.17
C LYS A 684 0.08 53.79 20.99
N ARG A 685 -0.35 54.72 20.17
CA ARG A 685 -0.02 56.15 20.20
C ARG A 685 -1.16 56.94 19.61
#